data_583a164bcc2b68e50cc33e10c9f05168
#
_entry.id   583a164bcc2b68e50cc33e10c9f05168
#
_cell.length_a   1.000
_cell.length_b   1.000
_cell.length_c   1.000
_cell.angle_alpha   90.00
_cell.angle_beta   90.00
_cell.angle_gamma   90.00
#
_symmetry.space_group_name_H-M   'P 1'
#
loop_
_entity.id
_entity.type
_entity.pdbx_description
1 polymer ?
#
loop_
_entity_poly.entity_id
_entity_poly.type
_entity_poly.pdbx_seq_one_letter_code
_entity_poly.pdbx_strand_id
1 'polypeptide(L)'
;MKLTPESEQPALATTSTPAPIIRDEGTLASSPTPVNRDEAKFAMTPVPVMREEAATPTPAIRDEAELAEELERTKTPGVVARAHLEVVREALYERHRAGAGGIEIVHALTAAVDDLMRALYRYAEEQHAQRYSRLNQRLTIVARGGYGRQELNPQSDIDLLFLHDYKPGPHTEIVTETILHALWDAGLTVGYAVRNSAQCIKMAAEDLKEKTAILDARFLGGDEKLHAQFDKALISDVLNRNQQSFFRAKLEESRRRHKQYGESIYLLEPQLKEGEGGLRDLHTAMWLAKVKYKIHSLEELVQRAVITEAEFNEVNAARDFLLRVRNSLHFLSGRHFDQLTFEYQEQIAPMLGFTAMNGNPASANLMRTYYQQASTILSFSEGLIARVTEDTTPARFLRRRSVRQIRPGVAIQGNVIGIASNDFFQREPLNLITIFADCQTHGVELSGSAYQLVRDNLELIDDAMRHDPRTGMALMGILSGRQRVAETLEAMHRAGVLGALIPEFGNLYARVLHDLYHIYTVDRHSLAAVRELERLRAGEFKTTNALLTEVAREYSSLPIIFLALLLHDIGKGHGHDHHERGAQLTVAVCERMGLDAEEQDLVVFLVREHLKMSQVAQKGDVDDPNTVEEFAREAGSIDRLKALYLLTFADMRAVAPQVYNNWRDMLLSELYMRSLKTLEHGGREAIDPARRLALVKASVRAELAAAKAPDASVGEFLDRMPDRYFLTVPEGDIKLHFDMMRAIEERPLVCRHRHFPELEFSEFMVVTRDQSGLFSKIAGVLTANNLNILSARITTRDDGIALDVFRVSHLGGAGAIAMDEDRWPRVERDLERVLSGEQDIAALVAEAQKDRFGTRKFVRRMATEVTVDNRSSDEFTVIDVFTQDRVGLLFAITHTLFELGVKIHIARISTNADQALDVFYISDREGNKITELERMRTTKAALLERLEGGPQAVATRPMPEVDGSQRSHPSDHGV
;
A
#
# COMPACT_ATOMS: atom_id res chain seq x y z
N MET A 1 -30.85 -19.24 43.16
CA MET A 1 -32.26 -19.09 42.96
C MET A 1 -32.51 -18.00 41.92
N LYS A 2 -32.96 -18.42 40.71
CA LYS A 2 -33.73 -17.71 39.69
C LYS A 2 -33.11 -16.38 39.17
N LEU A 3 -32.92 -16.08 37.95
CA LEU A 3 -33.28 -16.54 36.60
C LEU A 3 -32.78 -15.44 35.68
N THR A 4 -32.18 -15.83 34.60
CA THR A 4 -31.90 -14.97 33.41
C THR A 4 -33.22 -14.53 32.77
N PRO A 5 -33.22 -13.46 31.96
CA PRO A 5 -33.49 -13.72 30.59
C PRO A 5 -32.52 -13.10 29.59
N GLU A 6 -32.32 -13.89 28.55
CA GLU A 6 -31.75 -13.54 27.25
C GLU A 6 -32.41 -12.30 26.64
N SER A 7 -31.64 -11.47 26.00
CA SER A 7 -32.13 -10.54 25.00
C SER A 7 -31.31 -10.67 23.73
N GLU A 8 -32.01 -11.10 22.70
CA GLU A 8 -31.61 -11.23 21.30
C GLU A 8 -30.85 -9.97 20.78
N GLN A 9 -29.74 -10.21 20.18
CA GLN A 9 -29.09 -9.24 19.32
C GLN A 9 -29.68 -9.34 17.91
N PRO A 10 -30.09 -8.24 17.28
CA PRO A 10 -30.36 -8.26 15.86
C PRO A 10 -29.06 -8.25 15.08
N ALA A 11 -28.92 -9.20 14.19
CA ALA A 11 -27.84 -9.27 13.22
C ALA A 11 -27.83 -8.02 12.34
N LEU A 12 -26.85 -7.16 12.55
CA LEU A 12 -26.52 -6.10 11.61
C LEU A 12 -25.74 -6.74 10.45
N ALA A 13 -26.37 -6.81 9.31
CA ALA A 13 -25.72 -7.08 8.06
C ALA A 13 -24.71 -5.95 7.78
N THR A 14 -23.44 -6.19 8.08
CA THR A 14 -22.36 -5.32 7.67
C THR A 14 -22.08 -5.59 6.19
N THR A 15 -22.60 -4.75 5.33
CA THR A 15 -22.02 -4.55 4.01
C THR A 15 -20.68 -3.84 4.22
N SER A 16 -19.64 -4.61 4.43
CA SER A 16 -18.29 -4.10 4.39
C SER A 16 -17.95 -3.79 2.93
N THR A 17 -18.04 -2.53 2.57
CA THR A 17 -17.24 -2.04 1.45
C THR A 17 -15.78 -2.32 1.85
N PRO A 18 -14.99 -3.04 1.04
CA PRO A 18 -13.58 -3.20 1.36
C PRO A 18 -12.95 -1.83 1.42
N ALA A 19 -12.30 -1.52 2.52
CA ALA A 19 -11.43 -0.38 2.60
C ALA A 19 -10.46 -0.45 1.43
N PRO A 20 -10.12 0.66 0.80
CA PRO A 20 -9.08 0.67 -0.21
C PRO A 20 -7.84 0.03 0.42
N ILE A 21 -7.25 -0.90 -0.27
CA ILE A 21 -6.03 -1.54 0.16
C ILE A 21 -4.99 -0.44 0.23
N ILE A 22 -4.77 0.00 1.43
CA ILE A 22 -3.71 0.91 1.74
C ILE A 22 -2.47 0.10 1.57
N ARG A 23 -1.85 0.38 0.54
CA ARG A 23 -0.52 -0.06 0.34
C ARG A 23 0.33 1.07 0.80
N ASP A 24 0.95 0.87 1.75
CA ASP A 24 1.88 1.67 2.43
C ASP A 24 3.22 1.47 1.83
N GLU A 25 3.86 2.40 1.39
CA GLU A 25 5.16 2.41 1.01
C GLU A 25 5.80 3.62 1.29
N GLY A 26 6.41 3.41 2.07
CA GLY A 26 7.42 4.04 2.43
C GLY A 26 8.33 4.44 1.47
N THR A 27 8.58 5.48 1.21
CA THR A 27 9.62 6.09 0.67
C THR A 27 10.11 7.21 1.23
N LEU A 28 11.00 7.30 1.35
CA LEU A 28 11.99 8.11 1.44
C LEU A 28 11.78 9.44 1.14
N ALA A 29 11.63 10.09 2.01
CA ALA A 29 11.77 11.39 1.95
C ALA A 29 13.09 11.82 2.33
N SER A 30 13.67 12.52 1.64
CA SER A 30 14.52 13.44 2.09
C SER A 30 13.79 14.36 2.96
N SER A 31 14.20 14.49 4.06
CA SER A 31 14.13 15.73 4.64
C SER A 31 14.45 16.76 3.64
N PRO A 32 13.86 17.86 3.74
CA PRO A 32 14.38 18.98 3.05
C PRO A 32 15.81 19.19 3.54
N THR A 33 16.76 18.79 2.76
CA THR A 33 17.87 19.69 2.58
C THR A 33 17.24 21.05 2.47
N PRO A 34 17.71 22.08 3.14
CA PRO A 34 17.21 23.41 2.87
C PRO A 34 17.25 23.55 1.35
N VAL A 35 16.06 23.46 0.75
CA VAL A 35 15.89 23.63 -0.69
C VAL A 35 16.50 24.99 -0.91
N ASN A 36 17.56 25.01 -1.67
CA ASN A 36 18.10 26.28 -2.14
C ASN A 36 16.89 27.06 -2.61
N ARG A 37 16.60 28.23 -2.05
CA ARG A 37 15.41 29.03 -2.40
C ARG A 37 15.32 29.28 -3.90
N ASP A 38 16.44 29.08 -4.64
CA ASP A 38 16.47 29.16 -6.08
C ASP A 38 15.92 27.92 -6.81
N GLU A 39 15.87 26.73 -6.17
CA GLU A 39 15.21 25.56 -6.75
C GLU A 39 13.70 25.51 -6.42
N ALA A 40 13.26 26.17 -5.36
CA ALA A 40 11.83 26.37 -5.07
C ALA A 40 11.15 27.33 -6.07
N LYS A 41 11.91 28.01 -6.92
CA LYS A 41 11.43 28.74 -8.08
C LYS A 41 11.32 27.86 -9.34
N PHE A 42 10.91 26.61 -9.20
CA PHE A 42 10.18 26.00 -10.29
C PHE A 42 8.76 26.62 -10.33
N ALA A 43 8.75 27.94 -10.47
CA ALA A 43 7.67 28.64 -11.09
C ALA A 43 7.43 27.95 -12.43
N MET A 44 6.20 27.52 -12.63
CA MET A 44 5.68 27.06 -13.90
C MET A 44 6.27 27.92 -15.01
N THR A 45 7.29 27.41 -15.69
CA THR A 45 7.67 27.99 -16.98
C THR A 45 6.45 27.78 -17.86
N PRO A 46 5.87 28.82 -18.45
CA PRO A 46 4.76 28.63 -19.37
C PRO A 46 5.26 27.69 -20.47
N VAL A 47 4.55 26.56 -20.62
CA VAL A 47 4.75 25.64 -21.73
C VAL A 47 4.67 26.44 -23.01
N PRO A 48 5.59 26.29 -23.98
CA PRO A 48 5.45 26.96 -25.25
C PRO A 48 4.15 26.49 -25.88
N VAL A 49 3.28 27.44 -26.14
CA VAL A 49 2.00 27.24 -26.80
C VAL A 49 2.27 26.58 -28.15
N MET A 50 1.86 25.33 -28.29
CA MET A 50 1.78 24.67 -29.59
C MET A 50 0.84 25.48 -30.46
N ARG A 51 1.25 25.76 -31.68
CA ARG A 51 0.52 26.57 -32.64
C ARG A 51 -0.90 26.05 -32.84
N GLU A 52 -1.83 27.02 -32.83
CA GLU A 52 -3.24 26.90 -33.14
C GLU A 52 -3.48 26.10 -34.44
N GLU A 53 -4.06 24.93 -34.29
CA GLU A 53 -5.05 24.49 -35.27
C GLU A 53 -6.33 25.30 -34.99
N ALA A 54 -6.93 25.84 -36.03
CA ALA A 54 -8.05 26.75 -35.93
C ALA A 54 -9.16 26.20 -35.03
N ALA A 55 -9.24 26.71 -33.83
CA ALA A 55 -10.25 26.32 -32.86
C ALA A 55 -11.64 26.75 -33.40
N THR A 56 -12.51 25.75 -33.52
CA THR A 56 -13.96 26.04 -33.56
C THR A 56 -14.31 26.92 -32.36
N PRO A 57 -15.05 28.03 -32.54
CA PRO A 57 -15.34 28.95 -31.42
C PRO A 57 -16.05 28.12 -30.32
N THR A 58 -15.48 28.08 -29.16
CA THR A 58 -16.08 27.45 -27.96
C THR A 58 -17.42 28.17 -27.73
N PRO A 59 -18.54 27.45 -27.67
CA PRO A 59 -19.84 28.10 -27.44
C PRO A 59 -19.78 28.87 -26.11
N ALA A 60 -20.30 30.11 -26.16
CA ALA A 60 -20.30 31.00 -24.98
C ALA A 60 -21.14 30.37 -23.88
N ILE A 61 -20.62 30.38 -22.64
CA ILE A 61 -21.36 29.98 -21.44
C ILE A 61 -22.49 30.97 -21.25
N ARG A 62 -23.73 30.51 -21.20
CA ARG A 62 -24.92 31.34 -21.02
C ARG A 62 -25.02 31.85 -19.60
N ASP A 63 -25.41 33.13 -19.45
CA ASP A 63 -25.71 33.73 -18.16
C ASP A 63 -27.13 33.42 -17.67
N GLU A 64 -27.47 33.91 -16.47
CA GLU A 64 -28.78 33.70 -15.85
C GLU A 64 -29.94 34.24 -16.74
N ALA A 65 -29.75 35.37 -17.42
CA ALA A 65 -30.79 36.00 -18.24
C ALA A 65 -31.08 35.21 -19.51
N GLU A 66 -30.03 34.77 -20.21
CA GLU A 66 -30.12 33.91 -21.40
C GLU A 66 -30.76 32.55 -21.09
N LEU A 67 -30.41 31.96 -19.93
CA LEU A 67 -31.01 30.71 -19.46
C LEU A 67 -32.50 30.88 -19.14
N ALA A 68 -32.87 31.96 -18.50
CA ALA A 68 -34.26 32.24 -18.16
C ALA A 68 -35.11 32.42 -19.43
N GLU A 69 -34.63 33.17 -20.43
CA GLU A 69 -35.31 33.34 -21.74
C GLU A 69 -35.47 31.99 -22.46
N GLU A 70 -34.46 31.16 -22.45
CA GLU A 70 -34.53 29.82 -23.08
C GLU A 70 -35.53 28.90 -22.37
N LEU A 71 -35.56 28.90 -21.03
CA LEU A 71 -36.51 28.12 -20.22
C LEU A 71 -37.98 28.53 -20.50
N GLU A 72 -38.26 29.85 -20.63
CA GLU A 72 -39.59 30.34 -20.99
C GLU A 72 -40.01 29.89 -22.39
N ARG A 73 -39.08 29.93 -23.34
CA ARG A 73 -39.32 29.52 -24.74
C ARG A 73 -39.57 28.06 -24.91
N THR A 74 -38.71 27.20 -24.29
CA THR A 74 -38.69 25.74 -24.56
C THR A 74 -39.62 24.96 -23.64
N LYS A 75 -39.84 25.44 -22.42
CA LYS A 75 -40.60 24.76 -21.35
C LYS A 75 -40.11 23.34 -21.01
N THR A 76 -38.81 23.10 -21.25
CA THR A 76 -38.16 21.81 -21.00
C THR A 76 -36.91 22.01 -20.12
N PRO A 77 -37.12 22.31 -18.82
CA PRO A 77 -36.03 22.71 -17.94
C PRO A 77 -34.85 21.72 -17.84
N GLY A 78 -35.15 20.46 -17.84
CA GLY A 78 -34.09 19.40 -17.78
C GLY A 78 -33.21 19.37 -19.05
N VAL A 79 -33.81 19.60 -20.23
CA VAL A 79 -33.05 19.65 -21.50
C VAL A 79 -32.14 20.87 -21.55
N VAL A 80 -32.66 22.04 -21.15
CA VAL A 80 -31.89 23.29 -21.09
C VAL A 80 -30.74 23.16 -20.08
N ALA A 81 -31.01 22.62 -18.89
CA ALA A 81 -30.01 22.42 -17.87
C ALA A 81 -28.89 21.47 -18.35
N ARG A 82 -29.25 20.35 -19.00
CA ARG A 82 -28.28 19.41 -19.57
C ARG A 82 -27.39 20.08 -20.62
N ALA A 83 -28.00 20.73 -21.60
CA ALA A 83 -27.28 21.39 -22.69
C ALA A 83 -26.33 22.50 -22.17
N HIS A 84 -26.77 23.26 -21.17
CA HIS A 84 -25.90 24.25 -20.53
C HIS A 84 -24.70 23.63 -19.84
N LEU A 85 -24.91 22.59 -19.03
CA LEU A 85 -23.83 21.91 -18.29
C LEU A 85 -22.83 21.18 -19.19
N GLU A 86 -23.27 20.66 -20.34
CA GLU A 86 -22.38 20.09 -21.35
C GLU A 86 -21.44 21.15 -21.92
N VAL A 87 -21.97 22.30 -22.32
CA VAL A 87 -21.18 23.45 -22.81
C VAL A 87 -20.20 23.95 -21.73
N VAL A 88 -20.68 24.12 -20.50
CA VAL A 88 -19.83 24.53 -19.37
C VAL A 88 -18.69 23.56 -19.13
N ARG A 89 -18.98 22.27 -19.06
CA ARG A 89 -17.94 21.24 -18.81
C ARG A 89 -16.88 21.24 -19.91
N GLU A 90 -17.28 21.32 -21.18
CA GLU A 90 -16.32 21.37 -22.29
C GLU A 90 -15.45 22.62 -22.22
N ALA A 91 -16.06 23.80 -22.07
CA ALA A 91 -15.33 25.07 -21.95
C ALA A 91 -14.35 25.07 -20.77
N LEU A 92 -14.73 24.50 -19.61
CA LEU A 92 -13.88 24.41 -18.44
C LEU A 92 -12.78 23.35 -18.61
N TYR A 93 -13.05 22.26 -19.33
CA TYR A 93 -12.03 21.27 -19.65
C TYR A 93 -10.92 21.88 -20.51
N GLU A 94 -11.27 22.63 -21.56
CA GLU A 94 -10.28 23.31 -22.41
C GLU A 94 -9.48 24.37 -21.62
N ARG A 95 -10.14 25.14 -20.76
CA ARG A 95 -9.45 26.11 -19.87
C ARG A 95 -8.48 25.38 -18.92
N HIS A 96 -8.90 24.24 -18.36
CA HIS A 96 -8.08 23.42 -17.47
C HIS A 96 -6.84 22.88 -18.21
N ARG A 97 -7.01 22.37 -19.44
CA ARG A 97 -5.91 21.93 -20.29
C ARG A 97 -4.95 23.07 -20.66
N ALA A 98 -5.47 24.26 -20.85
CA ALA A 98 -4.67 25.46 -21.10
C ALA A 98 -3.90 25.97 -19.87
N GLY A 99 -4.07 25.33 -18.70
CA GLY A 99 -3.27 25.61 -17.50
C GLY A 99 -4.00 26.45 -16.44
N ALA A 100 -5.31 26.64 -16.53
CA ALA A 100 -6.10 27.33 -15.50
C ALA A 100 -5.92 26.68 -14.12
N GLY A 101 -5.93 27.51 -13.07
CA GLY A 101 -5.79 27.06 -11.67
C GLY A 101 -6.95 26.17 -11.22
N GLY A 102 -6.71 25.36 -10.21
CA GLY A 102 -7.74 24.47 -9.65
C GLY A 102 -8.91 25.24 -9.04
N ILE A 103 -8.62 26.31 -8.30
CA ILE A 103 -9.60 27.20 -7.68
C ILE A 103 -10.39 27.91 -8.76
N GLU A 104 -9.75 28.41 -9.83
CA GLU A 104 -10.40 29.09 -10.93
C GLU A 104 -11.48 28.21 -11.57
N ILE A 105 -11.17 26.94 -11.85
CA ILE A 105 -12.11 26.00 -12.48
C ILE A 105 -13.31 25.71 -11.57
N VAL A 106 -13.10 25.45 -10.27
CA VAL A 106 -14.22 25.16 -9.35
C VAL A 106 -15.11 26.37 -9.12
N HIS A 107 -14.54 27.60 -9.08
CA HIS A 107 -15.31 28.84 -8.99
C HIS A 107 -16.12 29.11 -10.26
N ALA A 108 -15.51 28.90 -11.44
CA ALA A 108 -16.20 29.10 -12.72
C ALA A 108 -17.37 28.12 -12.90
N LEU A 109 -17.15 26.83 -12.54
CA LEU A 109 -18.24 25.83 -12.55
C LEU A 109 -19.34 26.20 -11.56
N THR A 110 -18.96 26.66 -10.36
CA THR A 110 -19.93 27.07 -9.34
C THR A 110 -20.75 28.23 -9.83
N ALA A 111 -20.15 29.25 -10.45
CA ALA A 111 -20.85 30.42 -10.99
C ALA A 111 -21.85 30.02 -12.08
N ALA A 112 -21.44 29.15 -13.02
CA ALA A 112 -22.34 28.66 -14.07
C ALA A 112 -23.52 27.83 -13.51
N VAL A 113 -23.31 27.06 -12.46
CA VAL A 113 -24.38 26.35 -11.76
C VAL A 113 -25.25 27.29 -10.96
N ASP A 114 -24.71 28.37 -10.38
CA ASP A 114 -25.49 29.41 -9.70
C ASP A 114 -26.45 30.12 -10.68
N ASP A 115 -25.98 30.47 -11.88
CA ASP A 115 -26.79 31.09 -12.91
C ASP A 115 -27.94 30.15 -13.35
N LEU A 116 -27.62 28.86 -13.57
CA LEU A 116 -28.64 27.87 -13.86
C LEU A 116 -29.66 27.73 -12.72
N MET A 117 -29.22 27.71 -11.48
CA MET A 117 -30.10 27.58 -10.32
C MET A 117 -31.03 28.80 -10.16
N ARG A 118 -30.53 30.01 -10.39
CA ARG A 118 -31.36 31.22 -10.34
C ARG A 118 -32.37 31.25 -11.47
N ALA A 119 -31.99 30.88 -12.68
CA ALA A 119 -32.89 30.78 -13.83
C ALA A 119 -33.98 29.72 -13.58
N LEU A 120 -33.63 28.52 -13.06
CA LEU A 120 -34.60 27.48 -12.70
C LEU A 120 -35.55 27.94 -11.57
N TYR A 121 -35.04 28.66 -10.58
CA TYR A 121 -35.87 29.20 -9.51
C TYR A 121 -36.88 30.20 -10.07
N ARG A 122 -36.47 31.16 -10.92
CA ARG A 122 -37.35 32.10 -11.59
C ARG A 122 -38.41 31.38 -12.41
N TYR A 123 -38.01 30.42 -13.21
CA TYR A 123 -38.95 29.61 -14.00
C TYR A 123 -39.98 28.89 -13.12
N ALA A 124 -39.55 28.28 -12.02
CA ALA A 124 -40.43 27.56 -11.09
C ALA A 124 -41.42 28.50 -10.38
N GLU A 125 -40.98 29.71 -10.00
CA GLU A 125 -41.85 30.79 -9.44
C GLU A 125 -42.92 31.20 -10.44
N GLU A 126 -42.56 31.39 -11.70
CA GLU A 126 -43.52 31.77 -12.76
C GLU A 126 -44.52 30.66 -13.04
N GLN A 127 -44.07 29.39 -13.10
CA GLN A 127 -44.98 28.23 -13.24
C GLN A 127 -45.99 28.15 -12.09
N HIS A 128 -45.52 28.42 -10.86
CA HIS A 128 -46.41 28.47 -9.71
C HIS A 128 -47.40 29.64 -9.81
N ALA A 129 -46.94 30.85 -10.15
CA ALA A 129 -47.75 32.07 -10.25
C ALA A 129 -48.83 31.97 -11.34
N GLN A 130 -48.60 31.21 -12.42
CA GLN A 130 -49.59 30.95 -13.46
C GLN A 130 -50.73 30.02 -12.99
N ARG A 131 -50.50 29.13 -12.02
CA ARG A 131 -51.48 28.14 -11.56
C ARG A 131 -52.23 28.54 -10.30
N TYR A 132 -51.56 29.31 -9.45
CA TYR A 132 -52.08 29.65 -8.12
C TYR A 132 -51.94 31.13 -7.81
N SER A 133 -52.91 31.68 -7.03
CA SER A 133 -52.80 33.05 -6.51
C SER A 133 -51.52 33.09 -5.61
N ARG A 134 -50.81 34.22 -5.68
CA ARG A 134 -49.60 34.42 -4.84
C ARG A 134 -49.97 34.27 -3.36
N LEU A 135 -49.62 33.15 -2.80
CA LEU A 135 -49.63 32.93 -1.36
C LEU A 135 -48.37 33.60 -0.79
N ASN A 136 -48.50 34.22 0.36
CA ASN A 136 -47.40 34.92 1.03
C ASN A 136 -46.42 33.93 1.69
N GLN A 137 -45.96 32.91 0.95
CA GLN A 137 -45.00 31.89 1.40
C GLN A 137 -43.62 32.35 1.00
N ARG A 138 -42.69 32.36 1.96
CA ARG A 138 -41.28 32.69 1.74
C ARG A 138 -40.48 31.41 1.57
N LEU A 139 -39.67 31.35 0.53
CA LEU A 139 -38.76 30.27 0.22
C LEU A 139 -37.40 30.83 -0.13
N THR A 140 -36.37 30.19 0.31
CA THR A 140 -34.98 30.56 0.00
C THR A 140 -34.23 29.29 -0.40
N ILE A 141 -33.45 29.36 -1.47
CA ILE A 141 -32.55 28.29 -1.88
C ILE A 141 -31.17 28.61 -1.35
N VAL A 142 -30.55 27.62 -0.70
CA VAL A 142 -29.24 27.73 -0.04
C VAL A 142 -28.33 26.62 -0.53
N ALA A 143 -27.16 26.96 -1.03
CA ALA A 143 -26.10 25.98 -1.32
C ALA A 143 -25.41 25.53 -0.03
N ARG A 144 -25.09 24.27 0.06
CA ARG A 144 -24.39 23.66 1.22
C ARG A 144 -23.15 22.91 0.81
N GLY A 145 -22.33 22.50 1.78
CA GLY A 145 -21.16 21.63 1.56
C GLY A 145 -20.19 22.21 0.53
N GLY A 146 -19.74 21.40 -0.44
CA GLY A 146 -18.84 21.81 -1.50
C GLY A 146 -19.41 22.95 -2.37
N TYR A 147 -20.68 22.86 -2.68
CA TYR A 147 -21.38 23.90 -3.43
C TYR A 147 -21.48 25.22 -2.64
N GLY A 148 -21.72 25.13 -1.34
CA GLY A 148 -21.72 26.30 -0.45
C GLY A 148 -20.35 26.99 -0.36
N ARG A 149 -19.25 26.22 -0.36
CA ARG A 149 -17.87 26.72 -0.35
C ARG A 149 -17.40 27.26 -1.71
N GLN A 150 -18.20 27.16 -2.75
CA GLN A 150 -17.83 27.46 -4.15
C GLN A 150 -16.73 26.52 -4.68
N GLU A 151 -16.73 25.26 -4.24
CA GLU A 151 -15.76 24.22 -4.61
C GLU A 151 -16.41 23.07 -5.37
N LEU A 152 -17.23 23.38 -6.38
CA LEU A 152 -17.77 22.35 -7.28
C LEU A 152 -16.68 21.85 -8.22
N ASN A 153 -16.27 20.58 -8.07
CA ASN A 153 -15.45 19.91 -9.06
C ASN A 153 -16.34 19.33 -10.18
N PRO A 154 -15.81 18.98 -11.36
CA PRO A 154 -16.61 18.63 -12.56
C PRO A 154 -17.65 17.51 -12.38
N GLN A 155 -17.46 16.60 -11.43
CA GLN A 155 -18.35 15.49 -11.14
C GLN A 155 -18.81 15.46 -9.67
N SER A 156 -18.83 16.63 -9.00
CA SER A 156 -19.33 16.76 -7.63
C SER A 156 -20.84 16.76 -7.59
N ASP A 157 -21.38 16.22 -6.49
CA ASP A 157 -22.77 16.35 -6.10
C ASP A 157 -23.13 17.80 -5.75
N ILE A 158 -24.37 18.17 -5.97
CA ILE A 158 -24.95 19.47 -5.63
C ILE A 158 -25.78 19.33 -4.36
N ASP A 159 -25.36 20.01 -3.29
CA ASP A 159 -26.06 19.99 -2.02
C ASP A 159 -26.93 21.26 -1.85
N LEU A 160 -28.26 21.08 -1.73
CA LEU A 160 -29.24 22.16 -1.63
C LEU A 160 -30.03 22.10 -0.32
N LEU A 161 -30.40 23.29 0.18
CA LEU A 161 -31.41 23.46 1.22
C LEU A 161 -32.48 24.39 0.70
N PHE A 162 -33.69 23.87 0.63
CA PHE A 162 -34.90 24.66 0.42
C PHE A 162 -35.42 25.10 1.79
N LEU A 163 -35.11 26.35 2.15
CA LEU A 163 -35.45 26.94 3.44
C LEU A 163 -36.80 27.61 3.36
N HIS A 164 -37.78 27.16 4.12
CA HIS A 164 -39.12 27.74 4.21
C HIS A 164 -39.36 28.39 5.59
N ASP A 165 -40.38 29.23 5.69
CA ASP A 165 -40.65 30.02 6.91
C ASP A 165 -41.20 29.14 8.06
N TYR A 166 -42.39 28.59 7.91
CA TYR A 166 -43.08 27.87 9.03
C TYR A 166 -43.41 26.42 8.70
N LYS A 167 -44.15 26.16 7.62
CA LYS A 167 -44.47 24.82 7.12
C LYS A 167 -44.35 24.78 5.61
N PRO A 168 -43.88 23.66 5.03
CA PRO A 168 -43.91 23.52 3.59
C PRO A 168 -45.34 23.55 3.10
N GLY A 169 -45.60 24.27 2.02
CA GLY A 169 -46.89 24.38 1.39
C GLY A 169 -46.77 24.14 -0.12
N PRO A 170 -47.87 24.20 -0.86
CA PRO A 170 -47.84 23.90 -2.30
C PRO A 170 -46.80 24.72 -3.10
N HIS A 171 -46.54 25.96 -2.70
CA HIS A 171 -45.47 26.76 -3.32
C HIS A 171 -44.08 26.12 -3.12
N THR A 172 -43.75 25.77 -1.88
CA THR A 172 -42.46 25.12 -1.57
C THR A 172 -42.32 23.78 -2.32
N GLU A 173 -43.39 22.97 -2.35
CA GLU A 173 -43.40 21.66 -3.03
C GLU A 173 -43.17 21.81 -4.54
N ILE A 174 -43.97 22.64 -5.22
CA ILE A 174 -43.90 22.84 -6.67
C ILE A 174 -42.55 23.43 -7.09
N VAL A 175 -42.03 24.44 -6.40
CA VAL A 175 -40.73 25.01 -6.73
C VAL A 175 -39.60 24.00 -6.52
N THR A 176 -39.63 23.29 -5.40
CA THR A 176 -38.62 22.23 -5.11
C THR A 176 -38.65 21.11 -6.16
N GLU A 177 -39.85 20.57 -6.45
CA GLU A 177 -39.98 19.49 -7.44
C GLU A 177 -39.55 19.93 -8.84
N THR A 178 -39.92 21.14 -9.27
CA THR A 178 -39.55 21.66 -10.59
C THR A 178 -38.03 21.75 -10.74
N ILE A 179 -37.34 22.27 -9.74
CA ILE A 179 -35.87 22.39 -9.75
C ILE A 179 -35.22 21.03 -9.70
N LEU A 180 -35.64 20.16 -8.77
CA LEU A 180 -35.03 18.82 -8.61
C LEU A 180 -35.20 17.95 -9.87
N HIS A 181 -36.39 17.94 -10.48
CA HIS A 181 -36.62 17.24 -11.74
C HIS A 181 -35.71 17.74 -12.85
N ALA A 182 -35.55 19.07 -12.98
CA ALA A 182 -34.66 19.64 -13.99
C ALA A 182 -33.19 19.21 -13.79
N LEU A 183 -32.73 19.18 -12.54
CA LEU A 183 -31.36 18.77 -12.21
C LEU A 183 -31.13 17.26 -12.40
N TRP A 184 -32.10 16.43 -12.02
CA TRP A 184 -32.04 14.98 -12.26
C TRP A 184 -32.09 14.64 -13.75
N ASP A 185 -32.97 15.29 -14.50
CA ASP A 185 -33.04 15.14 -15.95
C ASP A 185 -31.73 15.60 -16.64
N ALA A 186 -31.04 16.57 -16.06
CA ALA A 186 -29.70 16.98 -16.50
C ALA A 186 -28.58 16.00 -16.11
N GLY A 187 -28.90 14.93 -15.37
CA GLY A 187 -27.92 13.90 -14.96
C GLY A 187 -27.09 14.25 -13.74
N LEU A 188 -27.52 15.26 -12.93
CA LEU A 188 -26.82 15.65 -11.72
C LEU A 188 -27.20 14.80 -10.52
N THR A 189 -26.24 14.46 -9.68
CA THR A 189 -26.47 13.93 -8.34
C THR A 189 -26.78 15.07 -7.38
N VAL A 190 -27.98 15.08 -6.79
CA VAL A 190 -28.43 16.17 -5.93
C VAL A 190 -28.77 15.66 -4.54
N GLY A 191 -28.02 16.14 -3.55
CA GLY A 191 -28.39 16.06 -2.14
C GLY A 191 -29.30 17.24 -1.76
N TYR A 192 -30.47 16.98 -1.20
CA TYR A 192 -31.36 18.08 -0.85
C TYR A 192 -32.06 17.91 0.50
N ALA A 193 -32.47 19.02 1.08
CA ALA A 193 -33.32 19.05 2.27
C ALA A 193 -34.37 20.20 2.13
N VAL A 194 -35.58 19.96 2.62
CA VAL A 194 -36.64 20.98 2.72
C VAL A 194 -36.92 21.18 4.21
N ARG A 195 -36.48 22.31 4.75
CA ARG A 195 -36.53 22.57 6.21
C ARG A 195 -36.78 24.02 6.56
N ASN A 196 -37.28 24.27 7.76
CA ASN A 196 -37.22 25.59 8.37
C ASN A 196 -35.98 25.79 9.25
N SER A 197 -35.70 27.03 9.66
CA SER A 197 -34.53 27.36 10.48
C SER A 197 -34.44 26.54 11.78
N ALA A 198 -35.56 26.28 12.46
CA ALA A 198 -35.58 25.51 13.70
C ALA A 198 -35.18 24.05 13.49
N GLN A 199 -35.64 23.43 12.39
CA GLN A 199 -35.26 22.07 12.00
C GLN A 199 -33.78 21.99 11.64
N CYS A 200 -33.25 22.98 10.91
CA CYS A 200 -31.82 23.02 10.58
C CYS A 200 -30.95 23.09 11.85
N ILE A 201 -31.31 23.95 12.81
CA ILE A 201 -30.59 24.09 14.08
C ILE A 201 -30.64 22.80 14.90
N LYS A 202 -31.80 22.15 14.96
CA LYS A 202 -31.97 20.86 15.66
C LYS A 202 -31.06 19.79 15.03
N MET A 203 -31.10 19.63 13.73
CA MET A 203 -30.26 18.64 13.03
C MET A 203 -28.77 18.94 13.18
N ALA A 204 -28.35 20.20 13.12
CA ALA A 204 -26.96 20.59 13.37
C ALA A 204 -26.48 20.33 14.81
N ALA A 205 -27.40 20.24 15.78
CA ALA A 205 -27.07 19.87 17.14
C ALA A 205 -26.91 18.35 17.32
N GLU A 206 -27.59 17.53 16.52
CA GLU A 206 -27.65 16.07 16.61
C GLU A 206 -26.64 15.39 15.65
N ASP A 207 -26.38 15.97 14.47
CA ASP A 207 -25.53 15.39 13.42
C ASP A 207 -24.35 16.29 13.06
N LEU A 208 -23.14 15.73 13.15
CA LEU A 208 -21.88 16.42 12.86
C LEU A 208 -21.74 16.81 11.37
N LYS A 209 -22.24 15.96 10.46
CA LYS A 209 -22.21 16.21 9.01
C LYS A 209 -23.16 17.34 8.63
N GLU A 210 -24.38 17.31 9.16
CA GLU A 210 -25.35 18.40 8.96
C GLU A 210 -24.80 19.72 9.52
N LYS A 211 -24.14 19.69 10.68
CA LYS A 211 -23.51 20.88 11.26
C LYS A 211 -22.46 21.46 10.33
N THR A 212 -21.55 20.64 9.78
CA THR A 212 -20.51 21.11 8.87
C THR A 212 -21.09 21.59 7.53
N ALA A 213 -22.11 20.92 7.00
CA ALA A 213 -22.77 21.34 5.77
C ALA A 213 -23.46 22.73 5.91
N ILE A 214 -24.05 23.00 7.08
CA ILE A 214 -24.67 24.30 7.36
C ILE A 214 -23.64 25.40 7.62
N LEU A 215 -22.47 25.10 8.17
CA LEU A 215 -21.36 26.06 8.32
C LEU A 215 -20.86 26.60 6.98
N ASP A 216 -21.14 25.90 5.89
CA ASP A 216 -20.81 26.32 4.52
C ASP A 216 -22.04 26.80 3.74
N ALA A 217 -23.14 27.08 4.43
CA ALA A 217 -24.36 27.57 3.81
C ALA A 217 -24.13 28.91 3.08
N ARG A 218 -24.64 29.03 1.83
CA ARG A 218 -24.54 30.23 1.00
C ARG A 218 -25.87 30.49 0.27
N PHE A 219 -26.31 31.72 0.29
CA PHE A 219 -27.53 32.16 -0.41
C PHE A 219 -27.39 31.99 -1.94
N LEU A 220 -28.40 31.45 -2.58
CA LEU A 220 -28.49 31.31 -4.03
C LEU A 220 -29.60 32.20 -4.62
N GLY A 221 -30.76 32.18 -4.00
CA GLY A 221 -31.92 32.94 -4.49
C GLY A 221 -33.12 32.80 -3.55
N GLY A 222 -34.15 33.63 -3.76
CA GLY A 222 -35.37 33.63 -2.97
C GLY A 222 -35.48 34.78 -1.97
N ASP A 223 -36.07 34.54 -0.80
CA ASP A 223 -36.30 35.57 0.23
C ASP A 223 -35.06 35.87 1.06
N GLU A 224 -34.38 36.97 0.79
CA GLU A 224 -33.17 37.40 1.50
C GLU A 224 -33.40 37.59 3.02
N LYS A 225 -34.64 38.07 3.40
CA LYS A 225 -34.95 38.30 4.81
C LYS A 225 -35.04 36.99 5.59
N LEU A 226 -35.57 35.98 4.94
CA LEU A 226 -35.60 34.62 5.53
C LEU A 226 -34.19 34.06 5.69
N HIS A 227 -33.31 34.25 4.70
CA HIS A 227 -31.89 33.85 4.79
C HIS A 227 -31.19 34.62 5.92
N ALA A 228 -31.35 35.92 6.02
CA ALA A 228 -30.74 36.74 7.08
C ALA A 228 -31.22 36.32 8.50
N GLN A 229 -32.47 35.87 8.62
CA GLN A 229 -32.97 35.31 9.88
C GLN A 229 -32.33 33.99 10.21
N PHE A 230 -32.12 33.12 9.19
CA PHE A 230 -31.44 31.85 9.34
C PHE A 230 -29.98 32.05 9.76
N ASP A 231 -29.24 32.98 9.14
CA ASP A 231 -27.85 33.27 9.51
C ASP A 231 -27.71 33.76 10.94
N LYS A 232 -28.62 34.62 11.39
CA LYS A 232 -28.64 35.06 12.79
C LYS A 232 -28.87 33.89 13.75
N ALA A 233 -29.80 33.01 13.43
CA ALA A 233 -30.09 31.82 14.23
C ALA A 233 -28.90 30.85 14.21
N LEU A 234 -28.22 30.68 13.06
CA LEU A 234 -27.03 29.90 12.94
C LEU A 234 -25.92 30.40 13.88
N ILE A 235 -25.65 31.69 13.87
CA ILE A 235 -24.64 32.30 14.75
C ILE A 235 -25.00 32.12 16.22
N SER A 236 -26.25 32.38 16.62
CA SER A 236 -26.66 32.33 18.04
C SER A 236 -26.74 30.92 18.59
N ASP A 237 -27.28 29.98 17.84
CA ASP A 237 -27.70 28.68 18.35
C ASP A 237 -26.79 27.51 17.93
N VAL A 238 -26.00 27.68 16.83
CA VAL A 238 -25.07 26.64 16.37
C VAL A 238 -23.61 27.03 16.67
N LEU A 239 -23.18 28.25 16.31
CA LEU A 239 -21.77 28.66 16.45
C LEU A 239 -21.39 29.00 17.90
N ASN A 240 -22.34 29.54 18.71
CA ASN A 240 -22.04 29.94 20.10
C ASN A 240 -22.23 28.84 21.13
N ARG A 241 -22.97 27.76 20.81
CA ARG A 241 -23.26 26.68 21.74
C ARG A 241 -22.32 25.49 21.56
N ASN A 242 -21.89 24.90 22.66
CA ASN A 242 -21.15 23.61 22.70
C ASN A 242 -19.89 23.54 21.81
N GLN A 243 -19.14 24.65 21.65
CA GLN A 243 -17.95 24.70 20.79
C GLN A 243 -16.93 23.61 21.12
N GLN A 244 -16.59 23.39 22.40
CA GLN A 244 -15.61 22.39 22.81
C GLN A 244 -16.05 20.96 22.50
N SER A 245 -17.35 20.66 22.62
CA SER A 245 -17.88 19.36 22.23
C SER A 245 -17.77 19.13 20.73
N PHE A 246 -18.06 20.16 19.93
CA PHE A 246 -17.91 20.11 18.48
C PHE A 246 -16.45 19.90 18.07
N PHE A 247 -15.51 20.65 18.68
CA PHE A 247 -14.08 20.51 18.39
C PHE A 247 -13.61 19.07 18.65
N ARG A 248 -13.94 18.53 19.82
CA ARG A 248 -13.57 17.16 20.19
C ARG A 248 -14.16 16.13 19.22
N ALA A 249 -15.45 16.22 18.92
CA ALA A 249 -16.14 15.30 18.03
C ALA A 249 -15.57 15.34 16.60
N LYS A 250 -15.24 16.56 16.10
CA LYS A 250 -14.69 16.72 14.75
C LYS A 250 -13.24 16.22 14.64
N LEU A 251 -12.43 16.41 15.66
CA LEU A 251 -11.07 15.88 15.69
C LEU A 251 -11.06 14.36 15.81
N GLU A 252 -11.99 13.79 16.56
CA GLU A 252 -12.12 12.32 16.63
C GLU A 252 -12.62 11.72 15.31
N GLU A 253 -13.55 12.39 14.64
CA GLU A 253 -13.98 12.00 13.28
C GLU A 253 -12.83 12.08 12.29
N SER A 254 -11.99 13.14 12.36
CA SER A 254 -10.81 13.28 11.50
C SER A 254 -9.82 12.12 11.71
N ARG A 255 -9.54 11.74 12.97
CA ARG A 255 -8.68 10.57 13.27
C ARG A 255 -9.25 9.26 12.71
N ARG A 256 -10.56 9.03 12.85
CA ARG A 256 -11.20 7.83 12.28
C ARG A 256 -11.13 7.81 10.76
N ARG A 257 -11.29 8.97 10.13
CA ARG A 257 -11.18 9.13 8.69
C ARG A 257 -9.76 8.82 8.20
N HIS A 258 -8.72 9.37 8.87
CA HIS A 258 -7.34 9.04 8.53
C HIS A 258 -7.09 7.53 8.60
N LYS A 259 -7.56 6.84 9.66
CA LYS A 259 -7.48 5.37 9.75
C LYS A 259 -8.14 4.63 8.59
N GLN A 260 -9.24 5.16 8.09
CA GLN A 260 -9.98 4.55 6.98
C GLN A 260 -9.29 4.75 5.63
N TYR A 261 -8.69 5.92 5.39
CA TYR A 261 -8.10 6.30 4.11
C TYR A 261 -6.56 6.32 4.11
N GLY A 262 -5.94 5.81 5.14
CA GLY A 262 -4.50 5.77 5.35
C GLY A 262 -4.00 6.85 6.28
N GLU A 263 -3.17 6.47 7.21
CA GLU A 263 -2.57 7.36 8.22
C GLU A 263 -1.28 8.02 7.70
N SER A 264 -1.19 8.27 6.38
CA SER A 264 -0.02 8.85 5.75
C SER A 264 -0.36 9.67 4.52
N ILE A 265 0.26 10.85 4.41
CA ILE A 265 0.22 11.68 3.19
C ILE A 265 0.96 11.04 2.01
N TYR A 266 1.85 10.10 2.27
CA TYR A 266 2.76 9.50 1.31
C TYR A 266 2.26 8.18 0.73
N LEU A 267 0.96 8.01 0.59
CA LEU A 267 0.39 6.87 -0.11
C LEU A 267 0.65 6.97 -1.61
N LEU A 268 1.00 5.87 -2.26
CA LEU A 268 1.23 5.87 -3.71
C LEU A 268 -0.03 6.14 -4.51
N GLU A 269 -1.17 5.71 -4.00
CA GLU A 269 -2.47 6.00 -4.58
C GLU A 269 -3.32 6.77 -3.56
N PRO A 270 -3.04 8.07 -3.34
CA PRO A 270 -3.71 8.84 -2.29
C PRO A 270 -5.15 9.17 -2.65
N GLN A 271 -5.96 9.33 -1.61
CA GLN A 271 -7.31 9.88 -1.71
C GLN A 271 -7.26 11.39 -1.53
N LEU A 272 -7.42 12.13 -2.63
CA LEU A 272 -7.18 13.59 -2.70
C LEU A 272 -8.04 14.42 -1.73
N LYS A 273 -9.22 13.94 -1.37
CA LYS A 273 -10.17 14.64 -0.52
C LYS A 273 -10.13 14.18 0.92
N GLU A 274 -10.24 12.87 1.16
CA GLU A 274 -10.44 12.31 2.51
C GLU A 274 -9.15 11.77 3.14
N GLY A 275 -8.07 11.57 2.37
CA GLY A 275 -6.76 11.15 2.87
C GLY A 275 -6.11 12.19 3.79
N GLU A 276 -5.09 11.79 4.52
CA GLU A 276 -4.27 12.69 5.33
C GLU A 276 -3.58 13.72 4.43
N GLY A 277 -3.57 14.99 4.81
CA GLY A 277 -3.11 16.10 3.97
C GLY A 277 -4.02 16.42 2.78
N GLY A 278 -5.18 15.76 2.65
CA GLY A 278 -6.17 16.03 1.63
C GLY A 278 -7.05 17.27 1.94
N LEU A 279 -7.90 17.64 0.98
CA LEU A 279 -8.75 18.83 1.08
C LEU A 279 -9.65 18.83 2.33
N ARG A 280 -10.04 17.66 2.85
CA ARG A 280 -10.88 17.54 4.04
C ARG A 280 -10.18 17.99 5.32
N ASP A 281 -8.85 17.91 5.40
CA ASP A 281 -8.11 18.41 6.56
C ASP A 281 -8.17 19.94 6.62
N LEU A 282 -7.98 20.60 5.48
CA LEU A 282 -8.16 22.04 5.38
C LEU A 282 -9.60 22.44 5.73
N HIS A 283 -10.61 21.74 5.19
CA HIS A 283 -12.01 22.02 5.54
C HIS A 283 -12.27 21.83 7.02
N THR A 284 -11.67 20.79 7.66
CA THR A 284 -11.80 20.54 9.10
C THR A 284 -11.24 21.71 9.91
N ALA A 285 -10.02 22.17 9.60
CA ALA A 285 -9.41 23.32 10.25
C ALA A 285 -10.27 24.59 10.08
N MET A 286 -10.78 24.81 8.87
CA MET A 286 -11.67 25.96 8.56
C MET A 286 -13.00 25.90 9.32
N TRP A 287 -13.64 24.72 9.44
CA TRP A 287 -14.89 24.62 10.23
C TRP A 287 -14.66 24.94 11.71
N LEU A 288 -13.54 24.48 12.28
CA LEU A 288 -13.19 24.82 13.66
C LEU A 288 -12.91 26.34 13.79
N ALA A 289 -12.20 26.93 12.83
CA ALA A 289 -11.93 28.37 12.80
C ALA A 289 -13.21 29.19 12.62
N LYS A 290 -14.13 28.80 11.72
CA LYS A 290 -15.45 29.42 11.55
C LYS A 290 -16.22 29.45 12.85
N VAL A 291 -16.24 28.36 13.61
CA VAL A 291 -16.92 28.30 14.92
C VAL A 291 -16.24 29.16 15.98
N LYS A 292 -14.90 29.20 16.03
CA LYS A 292 -14.13 29.97 17.02
C LYS A 292 -14.15 31.46 16.75
N TYR A 293 -13.77 31.84 15.52
CA TYR A 293 -13.51 33.24 15.15
C TYR A 293 -14.67 33.90 14.44
N LYS A 294 -15.75 33.19 14.09
CA LYS A 294 -16.91 33.75 13.36
C LYS A 294 -16.48 34.38 12.03
N ILE A 295 -15.75 33.64 11.24
CA ILE A 295 -15.24 34.03 9.93
C ILE A 295 -15.92 33.21 8.83
N HIS A 296 -15.82 33.70 7.60
CA HIS A 296 -16.38 33.02 6.42
C HIS A 296 -15.28 32.48 5.48
N SER A 297 -14.10 33.11 5.48
CA SER A 297 -13.02 32.78 4.54
C SER A 297 -11.63 32.72 5.21
N LEU A 298 -10.62 32.22 4.46
CA LEU A 298 -9.22 32.18 4.89
C LEU A 298 -8.62 33.60 5.00
N GLU A 299 -9.04 34.54 4.12
CA GLU A 299 -8.58 35.91 4.09
C GLU A 299 -8.91 36.65 5.39
N GLU A 300 -10.07 36.36 5.99
CA GLU A 300 -10.45 36.93 7.28
C GLU A 300 -9.54 36.47 8.43
N LEU A 301 -8.91 35.31 8.32
CA LEU A 301 -7.91 34.87 9.31
C LEU A 301 -6.64 35.72 9.26
N VAL A 302 -6.22 36.16 8.04
CA VAL A 302 -5.10 37.09 7.87
C VAL A 302 -5.46 38.46 8.47
N GLN A 303 -6.65 38.99 8.12
CA GLN A 303 -7.14 40.27 8.64
C GLN A 303 -7.21 40.33 10.17
N ARG A 304 -7.45 39.16 10.81
CA ARG A 304 -7.52 39.00 12.26
C ARG A 304 -6.19 38.63 12.88
N ALA A 305 -5.11 38.56 12.08
CA ALA A 305 -3.78 38.16 12.51
C ALA A 305 -3.73 36.75 13.21
N VAL A 306 -4.65 35.86 12.82
CA VAL A 306 -4.63 34.45 13.25
C VAL A 306 -3.59 33.65 12.48
N ILE A 307 -3.45 33.97 11.18
CA ILE A 307 -2.43 33.42 10.29
C ILE A 307 -1.67 34.57 9.62
N THR A 308 -0.47 34.31 9.16
CA THR A 308 0.33 35.25 8.38
C THR A 308 -0.07 35.24 6.90
N GLU A 309 0.30 36.28 6.16
CA GLU A 309 0.11 36.34 4.71
C GLU A 309 0.92 35.27 3.98
N ALA A 310 2.10 34.91 4.49
CA ALA A 310 2.93 33.82 3.96
C ALA A 310 2.22 32.47 4.10
N GLU A 311 1.70 32.14 5.31
CA GLU A 311 0.92 30.91 5.54
C GLU A 311 -0.32 30.84 4.63
N PHE A 312 -1.00 31.96 4.43
CA PHE A 312 -2.14 32.05 3.52
C PHE A 312 -1.74 31.74 2.07
N ASN A 313 -0.68 32.37 1.58
CA ASN A 313 -0.23 32.16 0.21
C ASN A 313 0.23 30.71 -0.02
N GLU A 314 0.96 30.12 0.92
CA GLU A 314 1.39 28.71 0.84
C GLU A 314 0.20 27.75 0.80
N VAL A 315 -0.72 27.86 1.75
CA VAL A 315 -1.86 26.92 1.82
C VAL A 315 -2.81 27.11 0.64
N ASN A 316 -2.98 28.34 0.13
CA ASN A 316 -3.84 28.59 -1.01
C ASN A 316 -3.23 28.04 -2.31
N ALA A 317 -1.92 28.13 -2.48
CA ALA A 317 -1.20 27.46 -3.58
C ALA A 317 -1.32 25.94 -3.50
N ALA A 318 -1.18 25.36 -2.31
CA ALA A 318 -1.34 23.93 -2.09
C ALA A 318 -2.79 23.47 -2.38
N ARG A 319 -3.79 24.24 -1.92
CA ARG A 319 -5.20 23.99 -2.21
C ARG A 319 -5.48 24.04 -3.72
N ASP A 320 -4.96 25.06 -4.41
CA ASP A 320 -5.10 25.20 -5.85
C ASP A 320 -4.55 23.98 -6.59
N PHE A 321 -3.35 23.54 -6.22
CA PHE A 321 -2.73 22.36 -6.81
C PHE A 321 -3.56 21.09 -6.58
N LEU A 322 -4.03 20.83 -5.36
CA LEU A 322 -4.85 19.64 -5.07
C LEU A 322 -6.18 19.69 -5.84
N LEU A 323 -6.81 20.87 -5.95
CA LEU A 323 -8.02 21.05 -6.75
C LEU A 323 -7.74 20.83 -8.24
N ARG A 324 -6.58 21.27 -8.74
CA ARG A 324 -6.18 21.08 -10.13
C ARG A 324 -5.99 19.59 -10.45
N VAL A 325 -5.32 18.84 -9.60
CA VAL A 325 -5.19 17.36 -9.74
C VAL A 325 -6.57 16.69 -9.66
N ARG A 326 -7.42 17.09 -8.73
CA ARG A 326 -8.77 16.56 -8.56
C ARG A 326 -9.68 16.85 -9.75
N ASN A 327 -9.60 18.05 -10.31
CA ASN A 327 -10.35 18.43 -11.53
C ASN A 327 -9.90 17.54 -12.72
N SER A 328 -8.59 17.33 -12.90
CA SER A 328 -8.07 16.41 -13.93
C SER A 328 -8.64 15.02 -13.76
N LEU A 329 -8.65 14.51 -12.53
CA LEU A 329 -9.16 13.18 -12.21
C LEU A 329 -10.66 13.05 -12.52
N HIS A 330 -11.46 14.07 -12.18
CA HIS A 330 -12.89 14.09 -12.49
C HIS A 330 -13.16 14.20 -14.00
N PHE A 331 -12.39 14.97 -14.74
CA PHE A 331 -12.50 15.07 -16.19
C PHE A 331 -12.17 13.75 -16.89
N LEU A 332 -11.07 13.09 -16.49
CA LEU A 332 -10.62 11.84 -17.09
C LEU A 332 -11.52 10.65 -16.72
N SER A 333 -11.96 10.57 -15.44
CA SER A 333 -12.78 9.45 -14.99
C SER A 333 -14.24 9.54 -15.43
N GLY A 334 -14.71 10.74 -15.77
CA GLY A 334 -16.12 11.01 -16.11
C GLY A 334 -17.11 10.77 -14.95
N ARG A 335 -16.61 10.60 -13.73
CA ARG A 335 -17.41 10.31 -12.53
C ARG A 335 -16.79 10.92 -11.28
N HIS A 336 -17.53 10.97 -10.18
CA HIS A 336 -17.00 11.30 -8.87
C HIS A 336 -16.00 10.23 -8.43
N PHE A 337 -14.71 10.55 -8.51
CA PHE A 337 -13.62 9.66 -8.19
C PHE A 337 -12.43 10.47 -7.67
N ASP A 338 -12.05 10.21 -6.40
CA ASP A 338 -11.03 11.01 -5.70
C ASP A 338 -9.76 10.20 -5.36
N GLN A 339 -9.67 8.94 -5.83
CA GLN A 339 -8.48 8.09 -5.65
C GLN A 339 -7.52 8.28 -6.82
N LEU A 340 -6.33 8.82 -6.56
CA LEU A 340 -5.30 9.07 -7.57
C LEU A 340 -4.50 7.78 -7.82
N THR A 341 -5.07 6.87 -8.64
CA THR A 341 -4.42 5.60 -8.98
C THR A 341 -3.24 5.80 -9.92
N PHE A 342 -2.33 4.82 -10.01
CA PHE A 342 -1.17 4.86 -10.90
C PHE A 342 -1.55 5.18 -12.35
N GLU A 343 -2.64 4.60 -12.84
CA GLU A 343 -3.13 4.85 -14.20
C GLU A 343 -3.44 6.33 -14.42
N TYR A 344 -4.13 6.96 -13.47
CA TYR A 344 -4.44 8.39 -13.57
C TYR A 344 -3.22 9.27 -13.33
N GLN A 345 -2.26 8.85 -12.50
CA GLN A 345 -1.00 9.59 -12.33
C GLN A 345 -0.24 9.70 -13.64
N GLU A 346 -0.18 8.62 -14.43
CA GLU A 346 0.50 8.60 -15.72
C GLU A 346 -0.20 9.50 -16.76
N GLN A 347 -1.52 9.58 -16.73
CA GLN A 347 -2.30 10.44 -17.62
C GLN A 347 -2.30 11.91 -17.20
N ILE A 348 -2.40 12.17 -15.89
CA ILE A 348 -2.49 13.52 -15.33
C ILE A 348 -1.14 14.23 -15.36
N ALA A 349 -0.03 13.53 -15.15
CA ALA A 349 1.29 14.15 -15.08
C ALA A 349 1.63 14.97 -16.33
N PRO A 350 1.58 14.44 -17.56
CA PRO A 350 1.82 15.24 -18.76
C PRO A 350 0.76 16.31 -18.99
N MET A 351 -0.51 16.05 -18.63
CA MET A 351 -1.60 17.04 -18.73
C MET A 351 -1.36 18.27 -17.85
N LEU A 352 -0.72 18.10 -16.71
CA LEU A 352 -0.34 19.19 -15.80
C LEU A 352 1.05 19.76 -16.07
N GLY A 353 1.74 19.35 -17.15
CA GLY A 353 3.03 19.85 -17.58
C GLY A 353 4.24 19.19 -16.92
N PHE A 354 4.06 18.07 -16.21
CA PHE A 354 5.19 17.31 -15.68
C PHE A 354 5.88 16.50 -16.77
N THR A 355 7.20 16.50 -16.76
CA THR A 355 8.05 15.76 -17.71
C THR A 355 8.96 14.79 -16.98
N ALA A 356 9.46 13.79 -17.69
CA ALA A 356 10.51 12.92 -17.16
C ALA A 356 11.80 13.71 -16.97
N MET A 357 12.41 13.65 -15.79
CA MET A 357 13.65 14.35 -15.44
C MET A 357 14.51 13.47 -14.53
N ASN A 358 15.84 13.53 -14.73
CA ASN A 358 16.81 12.84 -13.88
C ASN A 358 16.54 11.33 -13.70
N GLY A 359 16.05 10.67 -14.75
CA GLY A 359 15.68 9.25 -14.72
C GLY A 359 14.33 8.94 -14.06
N ASN A 360 13.64 9.94 -13.53
CA ASN A 360 12.31 9.76 -12.95
C ASN A 360 11.22 10.01 -14.01
N PRO A 361 10.16 9.19 -14.10
CA PRO A 361 9.02 9.44 -14.99
C PRO A 361 8.22 10.67 -14.56
N ALA A 362 7.40 11.20 -15.47
CA ALA A 362 6.57 12.38 -15.23
C ALA A 362 5.62 12.19 -14.02
N SER A 363 5.06 11.00 -13.89
CA SER A 363 4.19 10.62 -12.77
C SER A 363 4.89 10.70 -11.40
N ALA A 364 6.16 10.30 -11.32
CA ALA A 364 6.93 10.44 -10.08
C ALA A 364 7.16 11.90 -9.69
N ASN A 365 7.39 12.78 -10.67
CA ASN A 365 7.55 14.21 -10.43
C ASN A 365 6.21 14.86 -10.01
N LEU A 366 5.09 14.45 -10.60
CA LEU A 366 3.75 14.83 -10.14
C LEU A 366 3.54 14.42 -8.68
N MET A 367 3.83 13.17 -8.34
CA MET A 367 3.60 12.65 -6.99
C MET A 367 4.51 13.31 -5.95
N ARG A 368 5.76 13.60 -6.31
CA ARG A 368 6.64 14.38 -5.44
C ARG A 368 6.04 15.75 -5.09
N THR A 369 5.53 16.46 -6.10
CA THR A 369 4.85 17.76 -5.88
C THR A 369 3.59 17.56 -5.06
N TYR A 370 2.79 16.54 -5.32
CA TYR A 370 1.60 16.23 -4.55
C TYR A 370 1.94 16.04 -3.05
N TYR A 371 2.95 15.28 -2.71
CA TYR A 371 3.33 15.05 -1.30
C TYR A 371 3.78 16.35 -0.61
N GLN A 372 4.49 17.22 -1.32
CA GLN A 372 4.87 18.54 -0.79
C GLN A 372 3.63 19.38 -0.48
N GLN A 373 2.68 19.45 -1.41
CA GLN A 373 1.46 20.23 -1.23
C GLN A 373 0.54 19.63 -0.16
N ALA A 374 0.41 18.31 -0.11
CA ALA A 374 -0.34 17.61 0.93
C ALA A 374 0.27 17.84 2.33
N SER A 375 1.61 17.84 2.42
CA SER A 375 2.32 18.18 3.67
C SER A 375 2.05 19.62 4.11
N THR A 376 2.01 20.56 3.17
CA THR A 376 1.64 21.96 3.44
C THR A 376 0.21 22.08 3.99
N ILE A 377 -0.77 21.40 3.36
CA ILE A 377 -2.15 21.36 3.84
C ILE A 377 -2.22 20.77 5.26
N LEU A 378 -1.53 19.65 5.51
CA LEU A 378 -1.54 19.00 6.81
C LEU A 378 -0.95 19.91 7.90
N SER A 379 0.26 20.42 7.66
CA SER A 379 0.97 21.29 8.62
C SER A 379 0.18 22.57 8.94
N PHE A 380 -0.39 23.20 7.92
CA PHE A 380 -1.26 24.36 8.09
C PHE A 380 -2.50 24.02 8.91
N SER A 381 -3.16 22.91 8.58
CA SER A 381 -4.38 22.46 9.25
C SER A 381 -4.12 22.15 10.73
N GLU A 382 -3.05 21.44 11.04
CA GLU A 382 -2.64 21.14 12.42
C GLU A 382 -2.31 22.43 13.20
N GLY A 383 -1.56 23.35 12.58
CA GLY A 383 -1.23 24.65 13.18
C GLY A 383 -2.46 25.51 13.47
N LEU A 384 -3.41 25.58 12.52
CA LEU A 384 -4.66 26.32 12.71
C LEU A 384 -5.55 25.65 13.77
N ILE A 385 -5.67 24.32 13.77
CA ILE A 385 -6.40 23.56 14.79
C ILE A 385 -5.82 23.81 16.17
N ALA A 386 -4.49 23.80 16.32
CA ALA A 386 -3.83 24.12 17.60
C ALA A 386 -4.22 25.52 18.10
N ARG A 387 -4.14 26.55 17.25
CA ARG A 387 -4.53 27.94 17.58
C ARG A 387 -6.01 28.05 17.96
N VAL A 388 -6.89 27.32 17.27
CA VAL A 388 -8.34 27.33 17.55
C VAL A 388 -8.66 26.65 18.87
N THR A 389 -7.96 25.58 19.21
CA THR A 389 -8.22 24.78 20.41
C THR A 389 -7.52 25.32 21.67
N GLU A 390 -6.53 26.20 21.50
CA GLU A 390 -5.93 26.92 22.63
C GLU A 390 -6.97 27.74 23.37
N ASP A 391 -7.11 27.47 24.68
CA ASP A 391 -8.04 28.21 25.58
C ASP A 391 -7.58 29.64 25.78
N THR A 392 -8.15 30.58 25.05
CA THR A 392 -7.93 32.05 25.20
C THR A 392 -8.78 32.67 26.29
N THR A 393 -9.43 31.90 27.15
CA THR A 393 -10.28 32.45 28.21
C THR A 393 -9.45 33.01 29.38
N PRO A 394 -9.81 34.18 29.95
CA PRO A 394 -9.16 34.77 31.14
C PRO A 394 -9.20 33.88 32.40
N ALA A 395 -9.95 32.78 32.38
CA ALA A 395 -9.94 31.73 33.41
C ALA A 395 -8.58 31.00 33.56
N ARG A 396 -7.61 31.30 32.66
CA ARG A 396 -6.19 30.90 32.80
C ARG A 396 -5.54 31.26 34.12
N PHE A 397 -6.05 32.29 34.84
CA PHE A 397 -5.55 32.67 36.15
C PHE A 397 -5.99 31.75 37.30
N LEU A 398 -6.98 30.86 37.08
CA LEU A 398 -7.53 30.00 38.13
C LEU A 398 -7.26 28.50 37.94
N ARG A 399 -6.89 28.04 36.74
CA ARG A 399 -6.31 26.71 36.53
C ARG A 399 -4.83 26.85 36.17
N ARG A 400 -3.95 26.88 37.13
CA ARG A 400 -2.53 26.57 36.95
C ARG A 400 -2.45 25.12 36.43
N ARG A 401 -2.54 24.91 35.08
CA ARG A 401 -1.91 23.74 34.47
C ARG A 401 -0.44 23.85 34.89
N SER A 402 0.07 22.88 35.63
CA SER A 402 1.45 22.89 36.09
C SER A 402 2.36 22.93 34.85
N VAL A 403 2.97 24.11 34.66
CA VAL A 403 4.08 24.21 33.69
C VAL A 403 5.25 23.53 34.37
N ARG A 404 5.69 22.42 33.83
CA ARG A 404 6.85 21.68 34.32
C ARG A 404 8.04 22.05 33.46
N GLN A 405 8.94 22.86 33.99
CA GLN A 405 10.23 23.12 33.38
C GLN A 405 11.07 21.84 33.46
N ILE A 406 11.58 21.37 32.33
CA ILE A 406 12.41 20.16 32.23
C ILE A 406 13.89 20.51 32.08
N ARG A 407 14.19 21.64 31.42
CA ARG A 407 15.53 22.24 31.35
C ARG A 407 15.41 23.74 30.98
N PRO A 408 16.49 24.52 31.05
CA PRO A 408 16.45 25.95 30.72
C PRO A 408 15.86 26.17 29.32
N GLY A 409 14.81 27.00 29.25
CA GLY A 409 14.14 27.33 28.00
C GLY A 409 13.12 26.30 27.48
N VAL A 410 12.97 25.14 28.12
CA VAL A 410 12.06 24.07 27.69
C VAL A 410 11.09 23.69 28.81
N ALA A 411 9.80 23.73 28.51
CA ALA A 411 8.77 23.40 29.49
C ALA A 411 7.64 22.57 28.88
N ILE A 412 7.11 21.64 29.69
CA ILE A 412 5.91 20.85 29.34
C ILE A 412 4.69 21.57 29.87
N GLN A 413 3.71 21.77 28.99
CA GLN A 413 2.39 22.28 29.33
C GLN A 413 1.31 21.33 28.79
N GLY A 414 0.68 20.57 29.64
CA GLY A 414 -0.25 19.51 29.25
C GLY A 414 0.49 18.34 28.58
N ASN A 415 0.27 18.11 27.30
CA ASN A 415 0.92 17.03 26.52
C ASN A 415 1.90 17.55 25.46
N VAL A 416 2.34 18.81 25.56
CA VAL A 416 3.25 19.39 24.57
C VAL A 416 4.42 20.11 25.23
N ILE A 417 5.55 20.11 24.54
CA ILE A 417 6.73 20.90 24.86
C ILE A 417 6.63 22.27 24.20
N GLY A 418 6.80 23.32 24.98
CA GLY A 418 6.98 24.70 24.54
C GLY A 418 8.39 25.20 24.77
N ILE A 419 8.82 26.13 23.91
CA ILE A 419 10.12 26.81 23.93
C ILE A 419 9.91 28.24 24.39
N ALA A 420 10.76 28.72 25.32
CA ALA A 420 10.55 30.02 25.97
C ALA A 420 11.05 31.23 25.15
N SER A 421 11.95 31.04 24.18
CA SER A 421 12.63 32.10 23.44
C SER A 421 12.87 31.73 22.01
N ASN A 422 12.69 32.66 21.07
CA ASN A 422 12.87 32.42 19.63
C ASN A 422 14.34 32.21 19.25
N ASP A 423 15.30 32.66 20.04
CA ASP A 423 16.74 32.47 19.81
C ASP A 423 17.29 31.19 20.46
N PHE A 424 16.41 30.30 20.95
CA PHE A 424 16.78 29.07 21.65
C PHE A 424 17.72 28.15 20.86
N PHE A 425 17.45 27.96 19.60
CA PHE A 425 18.28 27.13 18.72
C PHE A 425 19.53 27.85 18.24
N GLN A 426 19.48 29.17 18.05
CA GLN A 426 20.64 29.97 17.66
C GLN A 426 21.71 29.99 18.75
N ARG A 427 21.33 29.94 20.03
CA ARG A 427 22.28 29.87 21.15
C ARG A 427 22.98 28.51 21.26
N GLU A 428 22.27 27.43 20.97
CA GLU A 428 22.79 26.06 21.02
C GLU A 428 22.09 25.23 19.95
N PRO A 429 22.67 25.09 18.74
CA PRO A 429 22.08 24.35 17.61
C PRO A 429 21.78 22.88 17.93
N LEU A 430 22.53 22.23 18.84
CA LEU A 430 22.29 20.86 19.28
C LEU A 430 20.88 20.65 19.83
N ASN A 431 20.24 21.73 20.30
CA ASN A 431 18.86 21.69 20.76
C ASN A 431 17.86 21.28 19.64
N LEU A 432 18.21 21.44 18.36
CA LEU A 432 17.40 20.95 17.23
C LEU A 432 17.22 19.42 17.24
N ILE A 433 18.13 18.69 17.92
CA ILE A 433 18.04 17.25 18.11
C ILE A 433 17.52 16.91 19.50
N THR A 434 18.12 17.52 20.54
CA THR A 434 17.83 17.14 21.93
C THR A 434 16.38 17.45 22.34
N ILE A 435 15.70 18.39 21.67
CA ILE A 435 14.28 18.67 21.93
C ILE A 435 13.38 17.46 21.59
N PHE A 436 13.75 16.66 20.58
CA PHE A 436 13.05 15.43 20.24
C PHE A 436 13.35 14.31 21.24
N ALA A 437 14.58 14.25 21.78
CA ALA A 437 14.90 13.34 22.88
C ALA A 437 14.10 13.70 24.17
N ASP A 438 13.87 14.98 24.42
CA ASP A 438 12.97 15.43 25.48
C ASP A 438 11.52 14.96 25.24
N CYS A 439 11.02 15.10 23.99
CA CYS A 439 9.70 14.59 23.59
C CYS A 439 9.58 13.08 23.82
N GLN A 440 10.58 12.32 23.37
CA GLN A 440 10.65 10.87 23.57
C GLN A 440 10.64 10.49 25.04
N THR A 441 11.50 11.10 25.84
CA THR A 441 11.68 10.78 27.25
C THR A 441 10.41 11.04 28.06
N HIS A 442 9.69 12.11 27.74
CA HIS A 442 8.51 12.53 28.49
C HIS A 442 7.18 12.07 27.87
N GLY A 443 7.21 11.41 26.72
CA GLY A 443 6.02 10.91 26.04
C GLY A 443 5.10 12.03 25.55
N VAL A 444 5.66 13.18 25.16
CA VAL A 444 4.94 14.38 24.73
C VAL A 444 5.35 14.81 23.32
N GLU A 445 4.58 15.70 22.70
CA GLU A 445 4.85 16.24 21.36
C GLU A 445 5.37 17.68 21.44
N LEU A 446 5.94 18.20 20.35
CA LEU A 446 6.23 19.62 20.23
C LEU A 446 4.94 20.43 20.11
N SER A 447 4.87 21.61 20.73
CA SER A 447 3.83 22.58 20.43
C SER A 447 3.97 23.07 18.98
N GLY A 448 2.87 23.48 18.34
CA GLY A 448 2.93 24.01 16.97
C GLY A 448 3.93 25.14 16.78
N SER A 449 4.06 26.05 17.78
CA SER A 449 5.06 27.12 17.76
C SER A 449 6.50 26.61 17.88
N ALA A 450 6.74 25.59 18.73
CA ALA A 450 8.06 24.98 18.86
C ALA A 450 8.44 24.22 17.58
N TYR A 451 7.49 23.54 16.95
CA TYR A 451 7.70 22.83 15.71
C TYR A 451 8.06 23.79 14.57
N GLN A 452 7.35 24.92 14.45
CA GLN A 452 7.66 25.95 13.46
C GLN A 452 9.03 26.57 13.71
N LEU A 453 9.38 26.84 14.99
CA LEU A 453 10.68 27.36 15.35
C LEU A 453 11.83 26.40 14.98
N VAL A 454 11.62 25.07 15.09
CA VAL A 454 12.59 24.08 14.59
C VAL A 454 12.79 24.23 13.09
N ARG A 455 11.70 24.29 12.31
CA ARG A 455 11.76 24.41 10.85
C ARG A 455 12.47 25.70 10.40
N ASP A 456 12.22 26.81 11.09
CA ASP A 456 12.81 28.11 10.76
C ASP A 456 14.32 28.18 11.04
N ASN A 457 14.88 27.21 11.76
CA ASN A 457 16.29 27.17 12.15
C ASN A 457 17.04 25.94 11.62
N LEU A 458 16.52 25.23 10.62
CA LEU A 458 17.17 24.05 10.04
C LEU A 458 18.54 24.34 9.41
N GLU A 459 18.75 25.55 8.95
CA GLU A 459 20.03 26.01 8.39
C GLU A 459 21.19 25.97 9.40
N LEU A 460 20.90 25.93 10.69
CA LEU A 460 21.90 25.76 11.75
C LEU A 460 22.51 24.35 11.76
N ILE A 461 21.89 23.38 11.09
CA ILE A 461 22.43 22.02 10.92
C ILE A 461 23.37 22.03 9.71
N ASP A 462 24.48 22.68 9.86
CA ASP A 462 25.55 22.78 8.87
C ASP A 462 26.55 21.60 8.96
N ASP A 463 27.58 21.61 8.13
CA ASP A 463 28.60 20.57 8.14
C ASP A 463 29.38 20.51 9.45
N ALA A 464 29.59 21.63 10.13
CA ALA A 464 30.27 21.65 11.42
C ALA A 464 29.44 20.92 12.49
N MET A 465 28.13 21.17 12.51
CA MET A 465 27.21 20.49 13.42
C MET A 465 27.10 18.99 13.09
N ARG A 466 27.07 18.61 11.81
CA ARG A 466 27.00 17.18 11.39
C ARG A 466 28.23 16.39 11.85
N HIS A 467 29.38 17.03 11.92
CA HIS A 467 30.65 16.42 12.38
C HIS A 467 30.93 16.62 13.86
N ASP A 468 30.07 17.31 14.61
CA ASP A 468 30.20 17.42 16.07
C ASP A 468 29.86 16.05 16.71
N PRO A 469 30.75 15.42 17.47
CA PRO A 469 30.49 14.14 18.13
C PRO A 469 29.24 14.16 19.03
N ARG A 470 28.83 15.31 19.55
CA ARG A 470 27.63 15.46 20.36
C ARG A 470 26.35 15.22 19.54
N THR A 471 26.41 15.51 18.25
CA THR A 471 25.31 15.30 17.31
C THR A 471 25.06 13.80 17.11
N GLY A 472 26.11 13.03 16.84
CA GLY A 472 26.03 11.57 16.73
C GLY A 472 25.54 10.93 18.02
N MET A 473 26.11 11.33 19.17
CA MET A 473 25.66 10.86 20.50
C MET A 473 24.20 11.17 20.77
N ALA A 474 23.70 12.35 20.37
CA ALA A 474 22.32 12.72 20.58
C ALA A 474 21.37 11.86 19.72
N LEU A 475 21.69 11.59 18.45
CA LEU A 475 20.91 10.73 17.57
C LEU A 475 20.96 9.27 18.07
N MET A 476 22.14 8.75 18.40
CA MET A 476 22.28 7.40 18.95
C MET A 476 21.55 7.28 20.31
N GLY A 477 21.49 8.35 21.09
CA GLY A 477 20.67 8.42 22.30
C GLY A 477 19.17 8.24 22.03
N ILE A 478 18.64 8.82 20.96
CA ILE A 478 17.27 8.63 20.51
C ILE A 478 17.05 7.18 20.06
N LEU A 479 17.96 6.62 19.26
CA LEU A 479 17.88 5.22 18.80
C LEU A 479 17.97 4.22 19.96
N SER A 480 18.68 4.58 21.02
CA SER A 480 18.80 3.78 22.26
C SER A 480 17.58 3.89 23.17
N GLY A 481 16.63 4.76 22.86
CA GLY A 481 15.40 4.93 23.61
C GLY A 481 14.63 3.63 23.78
N ARG A 482 14.05 3.42 24.96
CA ARG A 482 13.27 2.19 25.24
C ARG A 482 11.94 2.12 24.49
N GLN A 483 11.38 3.27 24.15
CA GLN A 483 10.07 3.42 23.51
C GLN A 483 10.06 4.65 22.60
N ARG A 484 9.12 4.70 21.66
CA ARG A 484 8.87 5.85 20.79
C ARG A 484 10.06 6.23 19.88
N VAL A 485 10.90 5.26 19.51
CA VAL A 485 12.03 5.50 18.59
C VAL A 485 11.48 5.89 17.21
N ALA A 486 10.61 5.06 16.64
CA ALA A 486 10.01 5.33 15.35
C ALA A 486 9.22 6.64 15.33
N GLU A 487 8.38 6.88 16.32
CA GLU A 487 7.59 8.10 16.44
C GLU A 487 8.47 9.36 16.54
N THR A 488 9.59 9.27 17.26
CA THR A 488 10.54 10.37 17.40
C THR A 488 11.26 10.65 16.09
N LEU A 489 11.74 9.62 15.40
CA LEU A 489 12.36 9.76 14.08
C LEU A 489 11.38 10.33 13.05
N GLU A 490 10.13 9.93 13.09
CA GLU A 490 9.08 10.49 12.24
C GLU A 490 8.82 11.98 12.52
N ALA A 491 8.82 12.37 13.79
CA ALA A 491 8.69 13.78 14.16
C ALA A 491 9.90 14.60 13.68
N MET A 492 11.13 14.09 13.84
CA MET A 492 12.35 14.69 13.31
C MET A 492 12.31 14.79 11.78
N HIS A 493 11.83 13.75 11.12
CA HIS A 493 11.70 13.69 9.67
C HIS A 493 10.69 14.71 9.15
N ARG A 494 9.50 14.77 9.74
CA ARG A 494 8.47 15.78 9.40
C ARG A 494 8.97 17.21 9.63
N ALA A 495 9.79 17.42 10.67
CA ALA A 495 10.39 18.71 10.96
C ALA A 495 11.56 19.08 10.02
N GLY A 496 12.07 18.14 9.23
CA GLY A 496 13.22 18.33 8.34
C GLY A 496 14.58 18.07 9.00
N VAL A 497 14.62 17.80 10.29
CA VAL A 497 15.85 17.63 11.08
C VAL A 497 16.62 16.39 10.66
N LEU A 498 15.91 15.26 10.44
CA LEU A 498 16.57 13.98 10.16
C LEU A 498 17.42 14.00 8.90
N GLY A 499 16.98 14.64 7.83
CA GLY A 499 17.79 14.68 6.65
C GLY A 499 18.66 15.91 6.54
N ALA A 500 18.43 16.95 7.33
CA ALA A 500 19.47 17.94 7.55
C ALA A 500 20.68 17.30 8.25
N LEU A 501 20.47 16.35 9.17
CA LEU A 501 21.52 15.60 9.86
C LEU A 501 22.19 14.55 8.96
N ILE A 502 21.41 13.82 8.18
CA ILE A 502 21.87 12.77 7.28
C ILE A 502 21.44 13.14 5.86
N PRO A 503 22.23 13.97 5.15
CA PRO A 503 21.87 14.42 3.79
C PRO A 503 21.68 13.27 2.81
N GLU A 504 22.37 12.15 2.99
CA GLU A 504 22.23 10.93 2.20
C GLU A 504 20.83 10.33 2.33
N PHE A 505 20.30 10.29 3.54
CA PHE A 505 18.89 9.97 3.79
C PHE A 505 18.01 11.11 3.27
N GLY A 506 18.51 12.34 3.43
CA GLY A 506 17.89 13.56 2.92
C GLY A 506 17.61 13.52 1.41
N ASN A 507 18.49 13.02 0.58
CA ASN A 507 18.35 12.93 -0.87
C ASN A 507 17.26 11.96 -1.34
N LEU A 508 16.68 11.24 -0.43
CA LEU A 508 15.67 10.24 -0.73
C LEU A 508 14.22 10.75 -0.47
N TYR A 509 14.02 12.05 -0.17
CA TYR A 509 12.71 12.66 0.14
C TYR A 509 11.70 12.56 -1.01
N ALA A 510 10.53 11.95 -0.74
CA ALA A 510 9.44 11.76 -1.68
C ALA A 510 9.86 10.96 -2.94
N ARG A 511 10.86 10.09 -2.81
CA ARG A 511 11.30 9.26 -3.93
C ARG A 511 10.35 8.09 -4.11
N VAL A 512 9.55 8.15 -5.16
CA VAL A 512 8.70 7.06 -5.61
C VAL A 512 9.57 6.11 -6.43
N LEU A 513 9.62 4.85 -6.02
CA LEU A 513 10.04 3.78 -6.92
C LEU A 513 8.75 3.21 -7.52
N HIS A 514 8.68 3.13 -8.84
CA HIS A 514 7.60 2.44 -9.53
C HIS A 514 7.76 0.92 -9.42
N ASP A 515 8.02 0.46 -8.21
CA ASP A 515 8.08 -0.94 -7.88
C ASP A 515 6.76 -1.33 -7.19
N LEU A 516 6.06 -2.30 -7.74
CA LEU A 516 4.71 -2.67 -7.32
C LEU A 516 4.63 -3.36 -5.94
N TYR A 517 5.77 -3.59 -5.32
CA TYR A 517 5.83 -4.22 -4.00
C TYR A 517 5.65 -3.23 -2.86
N HIS A 518 6.03 -2.01 -3.10
CA HIS A 518 6.12 -1.03 -2.06
C HIS A 518 4.88 -0.18 -2.00
N ILE A 519 4.34 0.08 -0.84
CA ILE A 519 3.20 0.95 -0.59
C ILE A 519 3.58 2.29 0.05
N TYR A 520 4.74 2.46 0.60
CA TYR A 520 5.32 3.73 1.06
C TYR A 520 6.45 4.17 0.15
N THR A 521 6.78 5.41 0.18
CA THR A 521 8.00 5.98 -0.36
C THR A 521 9.19 5.47 0.47
N VAL A 522 10.45 5.18 -0.06
CA VAL A 522 11.57 4.49 0.62
C VAL A 522 12.00 5.11 1.98
N ASP A 523 11.82 6.45 2.30
CA ASP A 523 12.07 7.03 3.63
C ASP A 523 11.04 6.63 4.67
N ARG A 524 9.78 6.57 4.26
CA ARG A 524 8.71 6.08 5.11
C ARG A 524 8.84 4.59 5.33
N HIS A 525 9.27 3.84 4.30
CA HIS A 525 9.62 2.44 4.45
C HIS A 525 10.70 2.25 5.53
N SER A 526 11.80 2.99 5.44
CA SER A 526 12.86 2.92 6.46
C SER A 526 12.32 3.24 7.87
N LEU A 527 11.49 4.28 8.02
CA LEU A 527 10.86 4.60 9.29
C LEU A 527 9.83 3.55 9.75
N ALA A 528 9.07 2.98 8.79
CA ALA A 528 8.16 1.88 9.08
C ALA A 528 8.90 0.62 9.51
N ALA A 529 10.06 0.32 8.90
CA ALA A 529 10.90 -0.80 9.30
C ALA A 529 11.44 -0.60 10.75
N VAL A 530 11.86 0.61 11.10
CA VAL A 530 12.20 0.95 12.49
C VAL A 530 11.02 0.70 13.43
N ARG A 531 9.80 1.06 13.02
CA ARG A 531 8.57 0.83 13.81
C ARG A 531 8.30 -0.66 14.00
N GLU A 532 8.45 -1.47 12.96
CA GLU A 532 8.21 -2.92 13.07
C GLU A 532 9.22 -3.60 14.00
N LEU A 533 10.49 -3.20 13.98
CA LEU A 533 11.49 -3.67 14.94
C LEU A 533 11.19 -3.19 16.37
N GLU A 534 10.71 -1.96 16.55
CA GLU A 534 10.30 -1.45 17.85
C GLU A 534 9.11 -2.24 18.42
N ARG A 535 8.12 -2.58 17.59
CA ARG A 535 6.97 -3.42 17.95
C ARG A 535 7.42 -4.85 18.32
N LEU A 536 8.39 -5.41 17.57
CA LEU A 536 8.98 -6.71 17.90
C LEU A 536 9.67 -6.67 19.27
N ARG A 537 10.49 -5.65 19.52
CA ARG A 537 11.13 -5.40 20.83
C ARG A 537 10.11 -5.27 21.95
N ALA A 538 8.98 -4.64 21.70
CA ALA A 538 7.87 -4.50 22.66
C ALA A 538 7.14 -5.83 22.94
N GLY A 539 7.39 -6.88 22.13
CA GLY A 539 6.79 -8.20 22.30
C GLY A 539 5.39 -8.34 21.70
N GLU A 540 4.99 -7.45 20.80
CA GLU A 540 3.68 -7.52 20.14
C GLU A 540 3.50 -8.80 19.30
N PHE A 541 4.60 -9.40 18.85
CA PHE A 541 4.62 -10.60 18.02
C PHE A 541 4.95 -11.89 18.80
N LYS A 542 4.88 -11.87 20.14
CA LYS A 542 5.24 -13.02 20.99
C LYS A 542 4.42 -14.29 20.68
N THR A 543 3.17 -14.14 20.24
CA THR A 543 2.29 -15.26 19.93
C THR A 543 2.41 -15.73 18.49
N THR A 544 2.79 -14.86 17.57
CA THR A 544 2.86 -15.18 16.13
C THR A 544 4.28 -15.47 15.67
N ASN A 545 5.29 -14.80 16.25
CA ASN A 545 6.70 -14.91 15.87
C ASN A 545 7.56 -15.04 17.13
N ALA A 546 7.39 -16.15 17.86
CA ALA A 546 8.01 -16.36 19.17
C ALA A 546 9.54 -16.33 19.10
N LEU A 547 10.14 -17.03 18.11
CA LEU A 547 11.60 -17.09 17.91
C LEU A 547 12.18 -15.70 17.66
N LEU A 548 11.61 -14.93 16.74
CA LEU A 548 12.05 -13.55 16.45
C LEU A 548 11.96 -12.66 17.69
N THR A 549 10.88 -12.78 18.45
CA THR A 549 10.69 -12.01 19.69
C THR A 549 11.76 -12.35 20.73
N GLU A 550 12.16 -13.61 20.82
CA GLU A 550 13.23 -14.06 21.72
C GLU A 550 14.58 -13.54 21.26
N VAL A 551 14.91 -13.68 19.97
CA VAL A 551 16.15 -13.13 19.39
C VAL A 551 16.23 -11.63 19.61
N ALA A 552 15.14 -10.88 19.42
CA ALA A 552 15.12 -9.43 19.63
C ALA A 552 15.30 -9.04 21.11
N ARG A 553 14.86 -9.88 22.04
CA ARG A 553 15.04 -9.63 23.49
C ARG A 553 16.47 -9.89 23.96
N GLU A 554 17.13 -10.88 23.35
CA GLU A 554 18.51 -11.25 23.68
C GLU A 554 19.54 -10.32 23.02
N TYR A 555 19.18 -9.69 21.92
CA TYR A 555 20.11 -8.87 21.15
C TYR A 555 20.38 -7.52 21.81
N SER A 556 21.64 -7.26 22.18
CA SER A 556 22.00 -6.05 22.96
C SER A 556 22.12 -4.78 22.10
N SER A 557 22.53 -4.92 20.84
CA SER A 557 22.89 -3.78 19.97
C SER A 557 21.75 -3.37 19.03
N LEU A 558 20.48 -3.40 19.49
CA LEU A 558 19.31 -2.94 18.72
C LEU A 558 19.44 -1.53 18.17
N PRO A 559 20.06 -0.54 18.84
CA PRO A 559 20.27 0.80 18.26
C PRO A 559 21.03 0.79 16.94
N ILE A 560 21.95 -0.14 16.76
CA ILE A 560 22.71 -0.32 15.52
C ILE A 560 21.81 -0.86 14.41
N ILE A 561 20.88 -1.78 14.73
CA ILE A 561 19.91 -2.28 13.74
C ILE A 561 18.92 -1.17 13.37
N PHE A 562 18.46 -0.33 14.31
CA PHE A 562 17.63 0.83 13.99
C PHE A 562 18.33 1.79 13.03
N LEU A 563 19.62 2.05 13.23
CA LEU A 563 20.40 2.86 12.31
C LEU A 563 20.53 2.16 10.94
N ALA A 564 20.82 0.86 10.92
CA ALA A 564 20.90 0.10 9.69
C ALA A 564 19.57 0.11 8.92
N LEU A 565 18.42 -0.06 9.60
CA LEU A 565 17.09 0.06 9.01
C LEU A 565 16.80 1.46 8.45
N LEU A 566 17.30 2.51 9.10
CA LEU A 566 17.19 3.86 8.57
C LEU A 566 17.99 4.03 7.26
N LEU A 567 19.12 3.33 7.13
CA LEU A 567 20.08 3.52 6.04
C LEU A 567 20.05 2.43 4.96
N HIS A 568 19.35 1.30 5.14
CA HIS A 568 19.47 0.13 4.26
C HIS A 568 19.22 0.45 2.79
N ASP A 569 18.39 1.41 2.52
CA ASP A 569 17.95 1.82 1.19
C ASP A 569 18.55 3.14 0.67
N ILE A 570 19.53 3.75 1.36
CA ILE A 570 20.08 5.07 0.96
C ILE A 570 20.76 5.08 -0.41
N GLY A 571 21.09 3.91 -0.94
CA GLY A 571 21.66 3.77 -2.29
C GLY A 571 20.62 3.80 -3.40
N LYS A 572 19.33 3.67 -3.08
CA LYS A 572 18.26 3.67 -4.10
C LYS A 572 18.26 4.98 -4.89
N GLY A 573 18.15 4.86 -6.21
CA GLY A 573 18.14 5.99 -7.14
C GLY A 573 19.46 6.36 -7.79
N HIS A 574 20.49 5.61 -7.54
CA HIS A 574 21.78 5.78 -8.20
C HIS A 574 22.08 4.68 -9.24
N GLY A 575 21.06 4.01 -9.79
CA GLY A 575 21.19 2.93 -10.77
C GLY A 575 21.08 1.54 -10.15
N HIS A 576 21.59 0.53 -10.89
CA HIS A 576 21.67 -0.84 -10.41
C HIS A 576 22.69 -0.96 -9.27
N ASP A 577 22.60 -1.97 -8.40
CA ASP A 577 23.46 -2.22 -7.25
C ASP A 577 23.34 -1.20 -6.09
N HIS A 578 22.09 -0.82 -5.80
CA HIS A 578 21.77 0.14 -4.72
C HIS A 578 22.29 -0.28 -3.34
N HIS A 579 22.34 -1.60 -3.04
CA HIS A 579 22.86 -2.15 -1.78
C HIS A 579 24.35 -1.89 -1.60
N GLU A 580 25.19 -2.08 -2.64
CA GLU A 580 26.61 -1.79 -2.57
C GLU A 580 26.87 -0.28 -2.50
N ARG A 581 26.10 0.50 -3.27
CA ARG A 581 26.17 1.97 -3.18
C ARG A 581 25.69 2.47 -1.82
N GLY A 582 24.64 1.90 -1.28
CA GLY A 582 24.14 2.19 0.07
C GLY A 582 25.22 1.91 1.12
N ALA A 583 25.88 0.75 1.05
CA ALA A 583 26.97 0.40 1.95
C ALA A 583 28.13 1.43 1.91
N GLN A 584 28.52 1.89 0.71
CA GLN A 584 29.56 2.92 0.56
C GLN A 584 29.14 4.26 1.20
N LEU A 585 27.89 4.69 1.01
CA LEU A 585 27.36 5.92 1.63
C LEU A 585 27.28 5.80 3.16
N THR A 586 26.95 4.62 3.64
CA THR A 586 26.81 4.32 5.07
C THR A 586 28.12 4.52 5.84
N VAL A 587 29.27 4.25 5.25
CA VAL A 587 30.59 4.47 5.88
C VAL A 587 30.71 5.93 6.37
N ALA A 588 30.47 6.87 5.45
CA ALA A 588 30.58 8.29 5.80
C ALA A 588 29.55 8.74 6.87
N VAL A 589 28.35 8.14 6.87
CA VAL A 589 27.34 8.41 7.90
C VAL A 589 27.80 7.89 9.27
N CYS A 590 28.31 6.64 9.33
CA CYS A 590 28.79 6.03 10.58
C CYS A 590 29.98 6.79 11.16
N GLU A 591 30.92 7.25 10.33
CA GLU A 591 32.04 8.08 10.76
C GLU A 591 31.55 9.39 11.41
N ARG A 592 30.59 10.09 10.77
CA ARG A 592 29.98 11.31 11.35
C ARG A 592 29.21 11.04 12.62
N MET A 593 28.58 9.87 12.77
CA MET A 593 27.85 9.49 13.98
C MET A 593 28.81 9.06 15.13
N GLY A 594 30.11 8.90 14.84
CA GLY A 594 31.09 8.52 15.84
C GLY A 594 30.99 7.06 16.31
N LEU A 595 30.50 6.16 15.45
CA LEU A 595 30.45 4.72 15.73
C LEU A 595 31.87 4.16 15.80
N ASP A 596 32.05 3.15 16.66
CA ASP A 596 33.30 2.40 16.67
C ASP A 596 33.43 1.47 15.45
N ALA A 597 34.60 0.86 15.28
CA ALA A 597 34.89 0.05 14.09
C ALA A 597 33.99 -1.21 13.97
N GLU A 598 33.59 -1.81 15.11
CA GLU A 598 32.73 -2.98 15.11
C GLU A 598 31.28 -2.60 14.80
N GLU A 599 30.80 -1.50 15.38
CA GLU A 599 29.46 -0.95 15.10
C GLU A 599 29.34 -0.52 13.64
N GLN A 600 30.35 0.19 13.11
CA GLN A 600 30.40 0.62 11.70
C GLN A 600 30.39 -0.59 10.76
N ASP A 601 31.23 -1.60 11.01
CA ASP A 601 31.30 -2.81 10.20
C ASP A 601 29.96 -3.55 10.19
N LEU A 602 29.27 -3.62 11.33
CA LEU A 602 27.94 -4.23 11.43
C LEU A 602 26.87 -3.46 10.63
N VAL A 603 26.81 -2.12 10.73
CA VAL A 603 25.85 -1.31 9.96
C VAL A 603 26.10 -1.47 8.46
N VAL A 604 27.35 -1.37 8.02
CA VAL A 604 27.75 -1.50 6.60
C VAL A 604 27.40 -2.90 6.08
N PHE A 605 27.68 -3.95 6.86
CA PHE A 605 27.29 -5.31 6.53
C PHE A 605 25.78 -5.44 6.37
N LEU A 606 25.01 -4.93 7.32
CA LEU A 606 23.55 -5.01 7.29
C LEU A 606 22.95 -4.28 6.08
N VAL A 607 23.48 -3.09 5.74
CA VAL A 607 23.03 -2.34 4.57
C VAL A 607 23.38 -3.07 3.27
N ARG A 608 24.58 -3.69 3.19
CA ARG A 608 25.01 -4.44 2.01
C ARG A 608 24.15 -5.70 1.81
N GLU A 609 23.93 -6.45 2.87
CA GLU A 609 23.35 -7.80 2.82
C GLU A 609 21.86 -7.84 3.15
N HIS A 610 21.18 -6.67 3.27
CA HIS A 610 19.78 -6.62 3.74
C HIS A 610 18.81 -7.50 2.91
N LEU A 611 19.06 -7.68 1.60
CA LEU A 611 18.25 -8.52 0.74
C LEU A 611 18.64 -10.01 0.78
N LYS A 612 19.85 -10.33 1.24
CA LYS A 612 20.45 -11.66 1.09
C LYS A 612 19.62 -12.75 1.77
N MET A 613 19.28 -12.56 3.05
CA MET A 613 18.54 -13.56 3.80
C MET A 613 17.16 -13.83 3.20
N SER A 614 16.45 -12.81 2.76
CA SER A 614 15.15 -12.95 2.10
C SER A 614 15.28 -13.66 0.74
N GLN A 615 16.34 -13.38 0.00
CA GLN A 615 16.61 -14.02 -1.29
C GLN A 615 16.94 -15.51 -1.10
N VAL A 616 17.84 -15.85 -0.18
CA VAL A 616 18.21 -17.26 0.08
C VAL A 616 17.01 -18.03 0.62
N ALA A 617 16.22 -17.46 1.54
CA ALA A 617 15.04 -18.14 2.07
C ALA A 617 13.96 -18.38 1.01
N GLN A 618 13.74 -17.44 0.08
CA GLN A 618 12.68 -17.53 -0.92
C GLN A 618 13.11 -18.25 -2.20
N LYS A 619 14.35 -18.07 -2.65
CA LYS A 619 14.87 -18.60 -3.90
C LYS A 619 15.79 -19.79 -3.70
N GLY A 620 16.60 -19.82 -2.64
CA GLY A 620 17.56 -20.87 -2.36
C GLY A 620 16.91 -22.17 -1.89
N ASP A 621 17.60 -23.29 -2.08
CA ASP A 621 17.19 -24.54 -1.46
C ASP A 621 17.71 -24.63 -0.01
N VAL A 622 16.90 -24.14 0.95
CA VAL A 622 17.26 -24.19 2.39
C VAL A 622 17.39 -25.60 2.95
N ASP A 623 16.93 -26.61 2.23
CA ASP A 623 17.13 -28.01 2.60
C ASP A 623 18.51 -28.52 2.16
N ASP A 624 19.15 -27.85 1.18
CA ASP A 624 20.51 -28.19 0.76
C ASP A 624 21.53 -27.65 1.77
N PRO A 625 22.32 -28.54 2.40
CA PRO A 625 23.35 -28.15 3.34
C PRO A 625 24.35 -27.12 2.77
N ASN A 626 24.72 -27.24 1.49
CA ASN A 626 25.68 -26.33 0.85
C ASN A 626 25.15 -24.90 0.82
N THR A 627 23.88 -24.71 0.48
CA THR A 627 23.21 -23.41 0.50
C THR A 627 23.25 -22.77 1.89
N VAL A 628 22.96 -23.56 2.93
CA VAL A 628 22.98 -23.11 4.32
C VAL A 628 24.39 -22.78 4.80
N GLU A 629 25.38 -23.60 4.46
CA GLU A 629 26.79 -23.40 4.83
C GLU A 629 27.38 -22.17 4.16
N GLU A 630 27.05 -21.93 2.89
CA GLU A 630 27.46 -20.72 2.17
C GLU A 630 26.86 -19.45 2.80
N PHE A 631 25.56 -19.45 3.06
CA PHE A 631 24.90 -18.35 3.74
C PHE A 631 25.46 -18.10 5.15
N ALA A 632 25.70 -19.15 5.93
CA ALA A 632 26.29 -19.05 7.27
C ALA A 632 27.73 -18.47 7.20
N ARG A 633 28.53 -18.87 6.22
CA ARG A 633 29.87 -18.32 5.98
C ARG A 633 29.83 -16.85 5.60
N GLU A 634 28.88 -16.43 4.76
CA GLU A 634 28.67 -15.03 4.40
C GLU A 634 28.23 -14.17 5.60
N ALA A 635 27.34 -14.68 6.44
CA ALA A 635 26.97 -14.05 7.70
C ALA A 635 28.16 -13.89 8.66
N GLY A 636 29.09 -14.87 8.68
CA GLY A 636 30.36 -14.81 9.34
C GLY A 636 30.33 -14.96 10.86
N SER A 637 29.27 -14.47 11.54
CA SER A 637 29.11 -14.61 13.00
C SER A 637 27.65 -14.75 13.41
N ILE A 638 27.44 -15.30 14.62
CA ILE A 638 26.10 -15.44 15.21
C ILE A 638 25.44 -14.08 15.41
N ASP A 639 26.20 -13.08 15.83
CA ASP A 639 25.66 -11.73 16.07
C ASP A 639 25.21 -11.05 14.76
N ARG A 640 25.98 -11.17 13.68
CA ARG A 640 25.57 -10.68 12.35
C ARG A 640 24.36 -11.46 11.83
N LEU A 641 24.31 -12.77 12.03
CA LEU A 641 23.15 -13.60 11.64
C LEU A 641 21.88 -13.16 12.37
N LYS A 642 21.94 -12.94 13.70
CA LYS A 642 20.83 -12.43 14.50
C LYS A 642 20.38 -11.06 14.01
N ALA A 643 21.33 -10.14 13.80
CA ALA A 643 21.06 -8.80 13.32
C ALA A 643 20.39 -8.78 11.94
N LEU A 644 20.90 -9.61 11.01
CA LEU A 644 20.33 -9.74 9.66
C LEU A 644 18.91 -10.34 9.68
N TYR A 645 18.66 -11.32 10.55
CA TYR A 645 17.33 -11.90 10.73
C TYR A 645 16.31 -10.88 11.24
N LEU A 646 16.69 -10.06 12.25
CA LEU A 646 15.85 -9.01 12.80
C LEU A 646 15.60 -7.90 11.76
N LEU A 647 16.63 -7.51 11.03
CA LEU A 647 16.53 -6.51 9.97
C LEU A 647 15.61 -6.99 8.85
N THR A 648 15.82 -8.23 8.36
CA THR A 648 15.01 -8.82 7.27
C THR A 648 13.53 -8.91 7.66
N PHE A 649 13.21 -9.30 8.90
CA PHE A 649 11.84 -9.29 9.40
C PHE A 649 11.23 -7.89 9.33
N ALA A 650 11.95 -6.89 9.87
CA ALA A 650 11.44 -5.51 9.96
C ALA A 650 11.25 -4.89 8.58
N ASP A 651 12.19 -5.09 7.68
CA ASP A 651 12.16 -4.64 6.30
C ASP A 651 10.96 -5.26 5.54
N MET A 652 10.83 -6.58 5.53
CA MET A 652 9.73 -7.26 4.83
C MET A 652 8.35 -6.89 5.37
N ARG A 653 8.21 -6.70 6.68
CA ARG A 653 6.93 -6.23 7.26
C ARG A 653 6.60 -4.80 6.92
N ALA A 654 7.62 -3.97 6.80
CA ALA A 654 7.46 -2.58 6.42
C ALA A 654 7.01 -2.41 4.95
N VAL A 655 7.28 -3.38 4.09
CA VAL A 655 6.79 -3.37 2.71
C VAL A 655 5.26 -3.41 2.66
N ALA A 656 4.64 -4.40 3.22
CA ALA A 656 3.21 -4.49 3.50
C ALA A 656 2.94 -5.62 4.49
N PRO A 657 1.95 -5.51 5.41
CA PRO A 657 1.64 -6.56 6.38
C PRO A 657 1.38 -7.94 5.76
N GLN A 658 0.87 -7.98 4.52
CA GLN A 658 0.61 -9.23 3.80
C GLN A 658 1.87 -9.83 3.15
N VAL A 659 2.93 -9.05 2.98
CA VAL A 659 4.20 -9.53 2.40
C VAL A 659 4.91 -10.48 3.37
N TYR A 660 4.84 -10.22 4.68
CA TYR A 660 5.36 -11.10 5.70
C TYR A 660 4.22 -11.98 6.24
N ASN A 661 4.07 -13.17 5.68
CA ASN A 661 3.09 -14.18 6.09
C ASN A 661 3.74 -15.35 6.82
N ASN A 662 2.94 -16.27 7.37
CA ASN A 662 3.43 -17.43 8.14
C ASN A 662 4.35 -18.35 7.33
N TRP A 663 4.13 -18.45 6.02
CA TRP A 663 4.99 -19.22 5.12
C TRP A 663 6.41 -18.63 5.04
N ARG A 664 6.52 -17.32 4.86
CA ARG A 664 7.81 -16.62 4.81
C ARG A 664 8.51 -16.61 6.15
N ASP A 665 7.76 -16.45 7.23
CA ASP A 665 8.28 -16.58 8.59
C ASP A 665 8.93 -17.96 8.82
N MET A 666 8.24 -19.01 8.38
CA MET A 666 8.78 -20.38 8.46
C MET A 666 10.09 -20.53 7.67
N LEU A 667 10.14 -20.06 6.42
CA LEU A 667 11.35 -20.16 5.59
C LEU A 667 12.54 -19.39 6.20
N LEU A 668 12.30 -18.18 6.69
CA LEU A 668 13.34 -17.37 7.34
C LEU A 668 13.80 -17.99 8.66
N SER A 669 12.87 -18.50 9.45
CA SER A 669 13.16 -19.18 10.72
C SER A 669 13.98 -20.46 10.50
N GLU A 670 13.62 -21.21 9.47
CA GLU A 670 14.35 -22.44 9.11
C GLU A 670 15.78 -22.13 8.65
N LEU A 671 15.95 -21.15 7.76
CA LEU A 671 17.27 -20.70 7.32
C LEU A 671 18.10 -20.18 8.52
N TYR A 672 17.51 -19.37 9.40
CA TYR A 672 18.15 -18.86 10.60
C TYR A 672 18.64 -20.00 11.51
N MET A 673 17.76 -20.95 11.86
CA MET A 673 18.08 -22.03 12.79
C MET A 673 19.16 -22.96 12.25
N ARG A 674 19.12 -23.29 10.95
CA ARG A 674 20.13 -24.14 10.30
C ARG A 674 21.49 -23.43 10.23
N SER A 675 21.50 -22.15 9.86
CA SER A 675 22.71 -21.33 9.80
C SER A 675 23.32 -21.11 11.19
N LEU A 676 22.49 -20.89 12.22
CA LEU A 676 22.91 -20.78 13.60
C LEU A 676 23.64 -22.06 14.04
N LYS A 677 23.05 -23.22 13.78
CA LYS A 677 23.69 -24.53 14.09
C LYS A 677 25.03 -24.70 13.37
N THR A 678 25.13 -24.28 12.11
CA THR A 678 26.40 -24.32 11.35
C THR A 678 27.47 -23.45 12.00
N LEU A 679 27.10 -22.22 12.41
CA LEU A 679 28.02 -21.27 13.07
C LEU A 679 28.44 -21.74 14.48
N GLU A 680 27.53 -22.31 15.28
CA GLU A 680 27.80 -22.83 16.62
C GLU A 680 28.82 -23.98 16.59
N HIS A 681 28.77 -24.82 15.56
CA HIS A 681 29.73 -25.93 15.38
C HIS A 681 31.05 -25.47 14.73
N GLY A 682 31.23 -24.15 14.56
CA GLY A 682 32.51 -23.56 14.13
C GLY A 682 32.90 -23.82 12.68
N GLY A 683 31.98 -24.21 11.82
CA GLY A 683 32.26 -24.54 10.41
C GLY A 683 33.26 -25.67 10.19
N ARG A 684 33.67 -26.35 11.27
CA ARG A 684 34.79 -27.31 11.27
C ARG A 684 34.40 -28.79 11.16
N GLU A 685 33.12 -29.11 11.14
CA GLU A 685 32.65 -30.43 10.76
C GLU A 685 31.61 -30.31 9.65
N ALA A 686 32.03 -29.89 8.48
CA ALA A 686 31.44 -30.43 7.28
C ALA A 686 31.73 -31.95 7.36
N ILE A 687 30.80 -32.68 7.97
CA ILE A 687 30.85 -34.17 7.87
C ILE A 687 30.81 -34.41 6.36
N ASP A 688 31.88 -35.05 5.85
CA ASP A 688 31.95 -35.50 4.46
C ASP A 688 30.54 -35.89 3.99
N PRO A 689 29.98 -35.27 2.93
CA PRO A 689 28.62 -35.57 2.46
C PRO A 689 28.35 -37.07 2.32
N ALA A 690 29.37 -37.84 1.90
CA ALA A 690 29.27 -39.29 1.81
C ALA A 690 29.10 -39.96 3.19
N ARG A 691 29.79 -39.46 4.21
CA ARG A 691 29.66 -39.99 5.58
C ARG A 691 28.30 -39.59 6.19
N ARG A 692 27.82 -38.40 5.92
CA ARG A 692 26.48 -37.94 6.34
C ARG A 692 25.39 -38.78 5.71
N LEU A 693 25.46 -39.00 4.39
CA LEU A 693 24.56 -39.88 3.66
C LEU A 693 24.52 -41.31 4.25
N ALA A 694 25.70 -41.86 4.53
CA ALA A 694 25.81 -43.21 5.13
C ALA A 694 25.14 -43.27 6.51
N LEU A 695 25.28 -42.21 7.34
CA LEU A 695 24.65 -42.14 8.65
C LEU A 695 23.13 -42.06 8.54
N VAL A 696 22.62 -41.21 7.64
CA VAL A 696 21.16 -41.06 7.40
C VAL A 696 20.56 -42.36 6.87
N LYS A 697 21.20 -43.01 5.87
CA LYS A 697 20.73 -44.28 5.34
C LYS A 697 20.75 -45.38 6.42
N ALA A 698 21.75 -45.39 7.33
CA ALA A 698 21.79 -46.30 8.46
C ALA A 698 20.67 -46.03 9.50
N SER A 699 20.40 -44.77 9.82
CA SER A 699 19.31 -44.35 10.71
C SER A 699 17.97 -44.80 10.15
N VAL A 700 17.69 -44.48 8.88
CA VAL A 700 16.47 -44.88 8.16
C VAL A 700 16.28 -46.38 8.14
N ARG A 701 17.35 -47.14 7.87
CA ARG A 701 17.31 -48.61 7.92
C ARG A 701 16.93 -49.13 9.31
N ALA A 702 17.49 -48.54 10.35
CA ALA A 702 17.18 -48.93 11.73
C ALA A 702 15.71 -48.60 12.10
N GLU A 703 15.22 -47.47 11.70
CA GLU A 703 13.83 -47.03 11.94
C GLU A 703 12.83 -47.95 11.22
N LEU A 704 13.05 -48.20 9.93
CA LEU A 704 12.18 -49.09 9.14
C LEU A 704 12.22 -50.53 9.64
N ALA A 705 13.39 -51.00 10.10
CA ALA A 705 13.50 -52.33 10.74
C ALA A 705 12.72 -52.37 12.07
N ALA A 706 12.81 -51.35 12.91
CA ALA A 706 11.98 -51.19 14.12
C ALA A 706 10.48 -51.21 13.83
N ALA A 707 10.08 -50.68 12.69
CA ALA A 707 8.70 -50.68 12.18
C ALA A 707 8.32 -52.05 11.52
N LYS A 708 9.20 -53.07 11.59
CA LYS A 708 9.03 -54.40 10.98
C LYS A 708 8.80 -54.39 9.46
N ALA A 709 9.39 -53.44 8.77
CA ALA A 709 9.39 -53.44 7.31
C ALA A 709 10.22 -54.60 6.77
N PRO A 710 9.85 -55.23 5.63
CA PRO A 710 10.64 -56.31 5.02
C PRO A 710 12.02 -55.79 4.58
N ASP A 711 13.08 -56.47 4.96
CA ASP A 711 14.48 -56.03 4.75
C ASP A 711 14.84 -55.89 3.26
N ALA A 712 14.27 -56.73 2.38
CA ALA A 712 14.42 -56.63 0.94
C ALA A 712 13.82 -55.30 0.38
N SER A 713 12.64 -54.90 0.83
CA SER A 713 11.97 -53.65 0.40
C SER A 713 12.71 -52.42 0.95
N VAL A 714 13.28 -52.52 2.16
CA VAL A 714 14.11 -51.46 2.75
C VAL A 714 15.41 -51.29 1.97
N GLY A 715 16.07 -52.42 1.61
CA GLY A 715 17.25 -52.38 0.75
C GLY A 715 16.98 -51.72 -0.61
N GLU A 716 15.93 -52.18 -1.28
CA GLU A 716 15.51 -51.63 -2.57
C GLU A 716 15.20 -50.13 -2.51
N PHE A 717 14.52 -49.67 -1.47
CA PHE A 717 14.22 -48.25 -1.28
C PHE A 717 15.49 -47.41 -1.09
N LEU A 718 16.43 -47.88 -0.24
CA LEU A 718 17.67 -47.17 0.04
C LEU A 718 18.62 -47.10 -1.16
N ASP A 719 18.60 -48.14 -2.02
CA ASP A 719 19.47 -48.23 -3.19
C ASP A 719 18.91 -47.46 -4.41
N ARG A 720 17.57 -47.42 -4.59
CA ARG A 720 16.93 -46.82 -5.74
C ARG A 720 16.57 -45.35 -5.58
N MET A 721 16.48 -44.83 -4.34
CA MET A 721 16.23 -43.40 -4.11
C MET A 721 17.51 -42.61 -4.34
N PRO A 722 17.41 -41.43 -4.99
CA PRO A 722 18.54 -40.53 -5.18
C PRO A 722 19.18 -40.16 -3.83
N ASP A 723 20.49 -40.06 -3.78
CA ASP A 723 21.22 -39.68 -2.56
C ASP A 723 20.78 -38.37 -1.96
N ARG A 724 20.49 -37.38 -2.82
CA ARG A 724 19.94 -36.09 -2.42
C ARG A 724 18.66 -36.21 -1.60
N TYR A 725 17.78 -37.17 -1.89
CA TYR A 725 16.54 -37.39 -1.13
C TYR A 725 16.84 -37.56 0.36
N PHE A 726 17.82 -38.39 0.68
CA PHE A 726 18.21 -38.68 2.08
C PHE A 726 18.90 -37.48 2.76
N LEU A 727 19.48 -36.54 2.00
CA LEU A 727 20.13 -35.35 2.53
C LEU A 727 19.15 -34.18 2.77
N THR A 728 18.04 -34.18 2.05
CA THR A 728 17.10 -33.00 2.02
C THR A 728 15.73 -33.31 2.66
N VAL A 729 15.35 -34.59 2.82
CA VAL A 729 14.05 -34.97 3.41
C VAL A 729 14.22 -35.20 4.91
N PRO A 730 13.36 -34.67 5.78
CA PRO A 730 13.38 -34.94 7.20
C PRO A 730 13.26 -36.47 7.48
N GLU A 731 14.08 -37.01 8.37
CA GLU A 731 14.07 -38.44 8.68
C GLU A 731 12.68 -38.94 9.08
N GLY A 732 11.90 -38.13 9.83
CA GLY A 732 10.54 -38.47 10.26
C GLY A 732 9.52 -38.65 9.13
N ASP A 733 9.76 -38.08 7.95
CA ASP A 733 8.89 -38.21 6.78
C ASP A 733 9.28 -39.42 5.89
N ILE A 734 10.50 -39.91 5.98
CA ILE A 734 11.02 -40.99 5.12
C ILE A 734 10.20 -42.28 5.29
N LYS A 735 9.79 -42.58 6.51
CA LYS A 735 8.93 -43.74 6.77
C LYS A 735 7.58 -43.63 6.05
N LEU A 736 6.93 -42.49 6.10
CA LEU A 736 5.66 -42.24 5.40
C LEU A 736 5.84 -42.42 3.89
N HIS A 737 6.90 -41.85 3.34
CA HIS A 737 7.22 -41.99 1.92
C HIS A 737 7.51 -43.44 1.51
N PHE A 738 8.22 -44.17 2.35
CA PHE A 738 8.44 -45.60 2.15
C PHE A 738 7.14 -46.42 2.12
N ASP A 739 6.23 -46.15 3.08
CA ASP A 739 4.93 -46.81 3.15
C ASP A 739 4.05 -46.49 1.91
N MET A 740 4.09 -45.25 1.44
CA MET A 740 3.39 -44.82 0.23
C MET A 740 3.96 -45.51 -1.03
N MET A 741 5.31 -45.60 -1.14
CA MET A 741 5.95 -46.24 -2.28
C MET A 741 5.71 -47.74 -2.33
N ARG A 742 5.54 -48.39 -1.20
CA ARG A 742 5.12 -49.78 -1.18
C ARG A 742 3.68 -49.98 -1.66
N ALA A 743 2.80 -49.06 -1.33
CA ALA A 743 1.38 -49.13 -1.74
C ALA A 743 1.18 -48.99 -3.25
N ILE A 744 2.17 -48.50 -4.00
CA ILE A 744 2.10 -48.37 -5.49
C ILE A 744 2.04 -49.74 -6.20
N GLU A 745 2.50 -50.80 -5.53
CA GLU A 745 2.43 -52.18 -6.05
C GLU A 745 0.98 -52.66 -6.19
N GLU A 746 0.09 -52.14 -5.35
CA GLU A 746 -1.35 -52.47 -5.33
C GLU A 746 -2.21 -51.47 -6.06
N ARG A 747 -1.77 -50.20 -6.20
CA ARG A 747 -2.54 -49.08 -6.77
C ARG A 747 -1.67 -48.22 -7.67
N PRO A 748 -2.15 -47.80 -8.88
CA PRO A 748 -1.34 -47.01 -9.81
C PRO A 748 -1.09 -45.55 -9.31
N LEU A 749 -1.87 -45.08 -8.33
CA LEU A 749 -1.78 -43.78 -7.72
C LEU A 749 -1.98 -43.89 -6.22
N VAL A 750 -1.12 -43.29 -5.43
CA VAL A 750 -1.24 -43.19 -3.97
C VAL A 750 -1.12 -41.74 -3.57
N CYS A 751 -2.18 -41.19 -2.95
CA CYS A 751 -2.20 -39.86 -2.44
C CYS A 751 -2.30 -39.83 -0.90
N ARG A 752 -1.64 -38.88 -0.29
CA ARG A 752 -1.76 -38.55 1.14
C ARG A 752 -1.78 -37.05 1.33
N HIS A 753 -2.46 -36.59 2.36
CA HIS A 753 -2.42 -35.20 2.76
C HIS A 753 -2.21 -35.06 4.27
N ARG A 754 -1.62 -33.95 4.68
CA ARG A 754 -1.34 -33.60 6.07
C ARG A 754 -1.54 -32.10 6.24
N HIS A 755 -2.28 -31.67 7.27
CA HIS A 755 -2.58 -30.28 7.52
C HIS A 755 -1.64 -29.70 8.57
N PHE A 756 -1.20 -28.46 8.34
CA PHE A 756 -0.40 -27.66 9.25
C PHE A 756 -1.16 -26.33 9.56
N PRO A 757 -2.17 -26.36 10.45
CA PRO A 757 -3.05 -25.22 10.71
C PRO A 757 -2.31 -23.98 11.17
N GLU A 758 -1.30 -24.14 12.00
CA GLU A 758 -0.50 -23.03 12.54
C GLU A 758 0.36 -22.34 11.48
N LEU A 759 0.67 -23.04 10.39
CA LEU A 759 1.50 -22.58 9.28
C LEU A 759 0.67 -22.20 8.04
N GLU A 760 -0.65 -22.34 8.12
CA GLU A 760 -1.63 -22.00 7.07
C GLU A 760 -1.43 -22.74 5.73
N PHE A 761 -0.90 -23.96 5.76
CA PHE A 761 -0.78 -24.80 4.56
C PHE A 761 -1.15 -26.26 4.83
N SER A 762 -1.36 -26.97 3.74
CA SER A 762 -1.49 -28.44 3.73
C SER A 762 -0.41 -29.03 2.84
N GLU A 763 0.12 -30.17 3.25
CA GLU A 763 1.06 -30.94 2.44
C GLU A 763 0.28 -32.04 1.71
N PHE A 764 0.42 -32.10 0.39
CA PHE A 764 -0.20 -33.11 -0.48
C PHE A 764 0.89 -33.90 -1.16
N MET A 765 0.92 -35.19 -0.92
CA MET A 765 1.92 -36.14 -1.41
C MET A 765 1.30 -37.07 -2.43
N VAL A 766 1.99 -37.26 -3.54
CA VAL A 766 1.57 -38.12 -4.66
C VAL A 766 2.69 -39.11 -4.96
N VAL A 767 2.36 -40.40 -4.98
CA VAL A 767 3.26 -41.46 -5.52
C VAL A 767 2.57 -42.09 -6.70
N THR A 768 3.24 -42.13 -7.83
CA THR A 768 2.76 -42.75 -9.08
C THR A 768 3.95 -43.13 -9.97
N ARG A 769 3.70 -43.80 -11.10
CA ARG A 769 4.75 -43.99 -12.11
C ARG A 769 5.00 -42.67 -12.85
N ASP A 770 6.26 -42.33 -13.05
CA ASP A 770 6.64 -41.13 -13.78
C ASP A 770 6.11 -41.23 -15.21
N GLN A 771 5.47 -40.17 -15.66
CA GLN A 771 4.94 -40.04 -17.01
C GLN A 771 5.15 -38.63 -17.55
N SER A 772 5.13 -38.52 -18.86
CA SER A 772 5.33 -37.24 -19.55
C SER A 772 4.40 -36.15 -19.01
N GLY A 773 4.98 -35.06 -18.49
CA GLY A 773 4.26 -33.93 -17.98
C GLY A 773 3.57 -34.15 -16.61
N LEU A 774 4.00 -35.10 -15.81
CA LEU A 774 3.39 -35.45 -14.52
C LEU A 774 3.22 -34.23 -13.62
N PHE A 775 4.27 -33.43 -13.43
CA PHE A 775 4.21 -32.23 -12.60
C PHE A 775 3.17 -31.23 -13.11
N SER A 776 3.15 -30.95 -14.42
CA SER A 776 2.17 -30.06 -15.03
C SER A 776 0.73 -30.55 -14.85
N LYS A 777 0.51 -31.86 -14.95
CA LYS A 777 -0.82 -32.49 -14.72
C LYS A 777 -1.27 -32.31 -13.26
N ILE A 778 -0.39 -32.58 -12.28
CA ILE A 778 -0.71 -32.41 -10.86
C ILE A 778 -0.98 -30.95 -10.54
N ALA A 779 -0.11 -30.04 -11.00
CA ALA A 779 -0.27 -28.59 -10.79
C ALA A 779 -1.59 -28.07 -11.39
N GLY A 780 -1.98 -28.55 -12.57
CA GLY A 780 -3.24 -28.22 -13.21
C GLY A 780 -4.45 -28.71 -12.41
N VAL A 781 -4.42 -29.94 -11.88
CA VAL A 781 -5.50 -30.50 -11.04
C VAL A 781 -5.64 -29.73 -9.73
N LEU A 782 -4.53 -29.41 -9.05
CA LEU A 782 -4.55 -28.59 -7.83
C LEU A 782 -5.14 -27.20 -8.10
N THR A 783 -4.72 -26.55 -9.19
CA THR A 783 -5.26 -25.27 -9.64
C THR A 783 -6.77 -25.33 -9.92
N ALA A 784 -7.24 -26.35 -10.63
CA ALA A 784 -8.66 -26.56 -10.94
C ALA A 784 -9.53 -26.78 -9.70
N ASN A 785 -8.91 -27.33 -8.62
CA ASN A 785 -9.56 -27.54 -7.35
C ASN A 785 -9.38 -26.37 -6.34
N ASN A 786 -9.02 -25.19 -6.82
CA ASN A 786 -8.85 -23.98 -6.00
C ASN A 786 -7.76 -24.08 -4.93
N LEU A 787 -6.70 -24.82 -5.21
CA LEU A 787 -5.52 -24.91 -4.38
C LEU A 787 -4.39 -24.10 -4.99
N ASN A 788 -3.75 -23.27 -4.18
CA ASN A 788 -2.55 -22.52 -4.53
C ASN A 788 -1.34 -23.32 -4.08
N ILE A 789 -0.38 -23.55 -4.97
CA ILE A 789 0.87 -24.24 -4.67
C ILE A 789 1.86 -23.23 -4.12
N LEU A 790 2.44 -23.50 -2.96
CA LEU A 790 3.47 -22.70 -2.31
C LEU A 790 4.87 -23.23 -2.62
N SER A 791 5.02 -24.55 -2.62
CA SER A 791 6.24 -25.23 -3.04
C SER A 791 5.95 -26.64 -3.51
N ALA A 792 6.84 -27.16 -4.32
CA ALA A 792 6.82 -28.57 -4.71
C ALA A 792 8.24 -29.15 -4.73
N ARG A 793 8.36 -30.40 -4.31
CA ARG A 793 9.57 -31.21 -4.41
C ARG A 793 9.25 -32.48 -5.16
N ILE A 794 10.02 -32.74 -6.20
CA ILE A 794 9.82 -33.86 -7.13
C ILE A 794 11.02 -34.81 -6.96
N THR A 795 10.74 -36.05 -6.69
CA THR A 795 11.78 -37.10 -6.55
C THR A 795 11.37 -38.33 -7.34
N THR A 796 12.17 -38.72 -8.31
CA THR A 796 11.92 -39.93 -9.12
C THR A 796 12.98 -40.96 -8.82
N ARG A 797 12.54 -42.16 -8.49
CA ARG A 797 13.40 -43.36 -8.33
C ARG A 797 13.96 -43.78 -9.69
N ASP A 798 15.04 -44.56 -9.69
CA ASP A 798 15.69 -45.07 -10.90
C ASP A 798 14.82 -46.05 -11.72
N ASP A 799 13.79 -46.65 -11.07
CA ASP A 799 12.80 -47.52 -11.72
C ASP A 799 11.53 -46.76 -12.23
N GLY A 800 11.57 -45.45 -12.15
CA GLY A 800 10.47 -44.61 -12.66
C GLY A 800 9.28 -44.42 -11.71
N ILE A 801 9.44 -44.69 -10.40
CA ILE A 801 8.42 -44.29 -9.42
C ILE A 801 8.71 -42.86 -8.97
N ALA A 802 7.74 -41.96 -9.14
CA ALA A 802 7.81 -40.57 -8.71
C ALA A 802 7.11 -40.38 -7.36
N LEU A 803 7.76 -39.61 -6.49
CA LEU A 803 7.20 -39.06 -5.26
C LEU A 803 7.23 -37.54 -5.35
N ASP A 804 6.06 -36.93 -5.47
CA ASP A 804 5.89 -35.49 -5.55
C ASP A 804 5.22 -34.97 -4.27
N VAL A 805 5.84 -34.03 -3.60
CA VAL A 805 5.35 -33.41 -2.37
C VAL A 805 5.05 -31.96 -2.63
N PHE A 806 3.79 -31.59 -2.50
CA PHE A 806 3.28 -30.23 -2.70
C PHE A 806 2.87 -29.62 -1.36
N ARG A 807 3.31 -28.40 -1.09
CA ARG A 807 2.71 -27.58 -0.04
C ARG A 807 1.72 -26.63 -0.68
N VAL A 808 0.47 -26.66 -0.21
CA VAL A 808 -0.63 -25.93 -0.83
C VAL A 808 -1.44 -25.14 0.19
N SER A 809 -2.00 -24.01 -0.26
CA SER A 809 -2.93 -23.18 0.51
C SER A 809 -4.22 -22.96 -0.28
N HIS A 810 -5.22 -22.35 0.35
CA HIS A 810 -6.48 -22.00 -0.35
C HIS A 810 -6.33 -20.72 -1.18
N LEU A 811 -6.88 -20.72 -2.39
CA LEU A 811 -6.99 -19.50 -3.21
C LEU A 811 -8.09 -18.60 -2.61
N GLY A 812 -7.73 -17.44 -2.07
CA GLY A 812 -8.72 -16.42 -1.72
C GLY A 812 -8.67 -15.83 -0.31
N GLY A 813 -7.64 -16.04 0.49
CA GLY A 813 -7.54 -15.30 1.74
C GLY A 813 -6.61 -15.91 2.79
N ALA A 814 -5.97 -15.07 3.54
CA ALA A 814 -5.24 -15.44 4.75
C ALA A 814 -6.17 -16.16 5.73
N GLY A 815 -5.82 -17.37 6.15
CA GLY A 815 -6.46 -18.09 7.25
C GLY A 815 -7.46 -19.20 6.89
N ALA A 816 -7.81 -19.41 5.62
CA ALA A 816 -8.64 -20.56 5.23
C ALA A 816 -7.78 -21.73 4.79
N ILE A 817 -7.33 -22.51 5.75
CA ILE A 817 -6.72 -23.81 5.47
C ILE A 817 -7.75 -24.70 4.76
N ALA A 818 -7.27 -25.50 3.81
CA ALA A 818 -8.10 -26.51 3.15
C ALA A 818 -8.50 -27.63 4.15
N MET A 819 -9.19 -27.30 5.21
CA MET A 819 -9.82 -28.25 6.15
C MET A 819 -11.09 -28.89 5.58
N ASP A 820 -11.36 -28.65 4.29
CA ASP A 820 -12.46 -29.29 3.60
C ASP A 820 -12.05 -30.70 3.22
N GLU A 821 -12.32 -31.63 4.12
CA GLU A 821 -12.07 -33.06 3.96
C GLU A 821 -12.71 -33.62 2.68
N ASP A 822 -13.79 -33.04 2.20
CA ASP A 822 -14.48 -33.49 0.98
C ASP A 822 -13.72 -33.12 -0.30
N ARG A 823 -12.78 -32.21 -0.22
CA ARG A 823 -11.97 -31.73 -1.36
C ARG A 823 -10.94 -32.73 -1.83
N TRP A 824 -10.25 -33.35 -0.89
CA TRP A 824 -9.15 -34.27 -1.21
C TRP A 824 -9.60 -35.49 -2.02
N PRO A 825 -10.75 -36.14 -1.74
CA PRO A 825 -11.27 -37.19 -2.62
C PRO A 825 -11.62 -36.69 -4.02
N ARG A 826 -11.94 -35.41 -4.19
CA ARG A 826 -12.17 -34.81 -5.50
C ARG A 826 -10.85 -34.60 -6.25
N VAL A 827 -9.83 -34.06 -5.58
CA VAL A 827 -8.49 -33.88 -6.14
C VAL A 827 -7.91 -35.22 -6.59
N GLU A 828 -8.00 -36.26 -5.75
CA GLU A 828 -7.53 -37.60 -6.07
C GLU A 828 -8.24 -38.21 -7.30
N ARG A 829 -9.56 -38.09 -7.38
CA ARG A 829 -10.36 -38.56 -8.52
C ARG A 829 -10.05 -37.80 -9.81
N ASP A 830 -9.92 -36.47 -9.75
CA ASP A 830 -9.58 -35.66 -10.92
C ASP A 830 -8.15 -36.00 -11.39
N LEU A 831 -7.25 -36.27 -10.47
CA LEU A 831 -5.88 -36.69 -10.77
C LEU A 831 -5.84 -38.08 -11.42
N GLU A 832 -6.61 -39.06 -10.91
CA GLU A 832 -6.75 -40.38 -11.53
C GLU A 832 -7.24 -40.29 -12.98
N ARG A 833 -8.26 -39.46 -13.23
CA ARG A 833 -8.83 -39.27 -14.59
C ARG A 833 -7.86 -38.60 -15.54
N VAL A 834 -7.09 -37.63 -15.04
CA VAL A 834 -6.07 -36.95 -15.85
C VAL A 834 -4.87 -37.86 -16.14
N LEU A 835 -4.44 -38.64 -15.15
CA LEU A 835 -3.29 -39.54 -15.34
C LEU A 835 -3.64 -40.76 -16.19
N SER A 836 -4.90 -41.25 -16.14
CA SER A 836 -5.38 -42.30 -17.03
C SER A 836 -5.65 -41.82 -18.46
N GLY A 837 -5.66 -40.50 -18.70
CA GLY A 837 -6.00 -39.94 -20.02
C GLY A 837 -7.50 -39.82 -20.29
N GLU A 838 -8.37 -40.10 -19.29
CA GLU A 838 -9.82 -39.94 -19.46
C GLU A 838 -10.23 -38.46 -19.50
N GLN A 839 -9.45 -37.59 -18.91
CA GLN A 839 -9.71 -36.16 -18.89
C GLN A 839 -8.49 -35.36 -19.32
N ASP A 840 -8.72 -34.41 -20.26
CA ASP A 840 -7.66 -33.47 -20.66
C ASP A 840 -7.45 -32.40 -19.58
N ILE A 841 -6.21 -32.24 -19.15
CA ILE A 841 -5.85 -31.26 -18.12
C ILE A 841 -6.03 -29.82 -18.59
N ALA A 842 -5.78 -29.52 -19.88
CA ALA A 842 -5.95 -28.18 -20.41
C ALA A 842 -7.43 -27.77 -20.41
N ALA A 843 -8.34 -28.71 -20.74
CA ALA A 843 -9.77 -28.48 -20.65
C ALA A 843 -10.23 -28.24 -19.20
N LEU A 844 -9.73 -29.01 -18.23
CA LEU A 844 -10.05 -28.87 -16.82
C LEU A 844 -9.62 -27.50 -16.26
N VAL A 845 -8.42 -27.06 -16.59
CA VAL A 845 -7.90 -25.74 -16.18
C VAL A 845 -8.68 -24.61 -16.87
N ALA A 846 -9.03 -24.75 -18.16
CA ALA A 846 -9.81 -23.76 -18.90
C ALA A 846 -11.24 -23.59 -18.32
N GLU A 847 -11.87 -24.67 -17.84
CA GLU A 847 -13.17 -24.63 -17.18
C GLU A 847 -13.08 -23.84 -15.86
N ALA A 848 -12.08 -24.13 -15.03
CA ALA A 848 -11.82 -23.40 -13.79
C ALA A 848 -11.51 -21.90 -14.00
N GLN A 849 -10.96 -21.53 -15.16
CA GLN A 849 -10.75 -20.15 -15.55
C GLN A 849 -12.05 -19.43 -15.91
N LYS A 850 -13.01 -20.12 -16.55
CA LYS A 850 -14.31 -19.53 -16.99
C LYS A 850 -15.20 -19.15 -15.81
N ASP A 851 -15.24 -19.96 -14.77
CA ASP A 851 -16.10 -19.73 -13.59
C ASP A 851 -15.71 -18.46 -12.79
N ARG A 852 -14.56 -17.86 -13.08
CA ARG A 852 -14.00 -16.70 -12.35
C ARG A 852 -14.06 -15.38 -13.12
N PHE A 853 -14.59 -15.33 -14.33
CA PHE A 853 -14.64 -14.11 -15.14
C PHE A 853 -15.58 -12.99 -14.61
N GLY A 854 -16.19 -13.14 -13.41
CA GLY A 854 -17.16 -12.19 -12.83
C GLY A 854 -16.57 -10.90 -12.23
N THR A 855 -15.26 -10.81 -12.01
CA THR A 855 -14.63 -9.62 -11.37
C THR A 855 -13.32 -9.25 -12.07
N ARG A 856 -13.42 -8.69 -13.28
CA ARG A 856 -12.28 -7.99 -13.86
C ARG A 856 -12.02 -6.69 -13.07
N LYS A 857 -11.10 -6.71 -12.12
CA LYS A 857 -10.33 -5.51 -11.77
C LYS A 857 -9.40 -5.23 -12.95
N PHE A 858 -9.41 -4.00 -13.41
CA PHE A 858 -8.43 -3.53 -14.40
C PHE A 858 -7.05 -3.58 -13.71
N VAL A 859 -6.19 -4.48 -14.16
CA VAL A 859 -4.85 -4.65 -13.60
C VAL A 859 -3.85 -4.22 -14.66
N ARG A 860 -2.93 -3.36 -14.30
CA ARG A 860 -1.83 -2.88 -15.15
C ARG A 860 -1.08 -4.09 -15.73
N ARG A 861 -0.85 -4.10 -17.05
CA ARG A 861 0.04 -5.08 -17.66
C ARG A 861 1.46 -4.85 -17.15
N MET A 862 1.96 -5.80 -16.40
CA MET A 862 3.35 -5.86 -15.97
C MET A 862 4.21 -6.48 -17.04
N ALA A 863 5.45 -6.00 -17.18
CA ALA A 863 6.44 -6.69 -17.99
C ALA A 863 6.77 -8.03 -17.33
N THR A 864 6.70 -9.11 -18.08
CA THR A 864 7.14 -10.42 -17.63
C THR A 864 8.67 -10.48 -17.71
N GLU A 865 9.31 -10.86 -16.64
CA GLU A 865 10.75 -11.12 -16.60
C GLU A 865 11.01 -12.59 -16.36
N VAL A 866 11.90 -13.17 -17.15
CA VAL A 866 12.39 -14.53 -16.98
C VAL A 866 13.90 -14.48 -16.90
N THR A 867 14.48 -14.97 -15.82
CA THR A 867 15.93 -15.10 -15.67
C THR A 867 16.29 -16.59 -15.64
N VAL A 868 17.45 -16.91 -16.23
CA VAL A 868 18.01 -18.24 -16.21
C VAL A 868 19.40 -18.15 -15.62
N ASP A 869 19.60 -18.76 -14.48
CA ASP A 869 20.83 -18.67 -13.70
C ASP A 869 21.43 -20.06 -13.44
N ASN A 870 22.74 -20.15 -13.61
CA ASN A 870 23.53 -21.33 -13.34
C ASN A 870 24.48 -21.17 -12.15
N ARG A 871 24.37 -20.06 -11.39
CA ARG A 871 25.23 -19.79 -10.24
C ARG A 871 24.55 -20.15 -8.92
N SER A 872 23.24 -20.04 -8.87
CA SER A 872 22.45 -20.23 -7.64
C SER A 872 22.30 -21.72 -7.21
N SER A 873 22.76 -22.65 -7.98
CA SER A 873 22.77 -24.08 -7.65
C SER A 873 23.92 -24.78 -8.34
N ASP A 874 24.60 -25.71 -7.68
CA ASP A 874 25.67 -26.50 -8.28
C ASP A 874 25.13 -27.62 -9.19
N GLU A 875 23.95 -28.16 -8.85
CA GLU A 875 23.37 -29.31 -9.53
C GLU A 875 22.37 -28.93 -10.64
N PHE A 876 21.65 -27.81 -10.49
CA PHE A 876 20.54 -27.44 -11.36
C PHE A 876 20.73 -26.09 -12.03
N THR A 877 20.04 -25.91 -13.16
CA THR A 877 19.78 -24.59 -13.72
C THR A 877 18.58 -24.01 -12.99
N VAL A 878 18.65 -22.76 -12.56
CA VAL A 878 17.58 -22.07 -11.87
C VAL A 878 16.87 -21.12 -12.83
N ILE A 879 15.55 -21.19 -12.91
CA ILE A 879 14.71 -20.25 -13.66
C ILE A 879 13.86 -19.46 -12.68
N ASP A 880 14.02 -18.15 -12.68
CA ASP A 880 13.10 -17.23 -12.00
C ASP A 880 12.13 -16.67 -13.03
N VAL A 881 10.84 -16.76 -12.74
CA VAL A 881 9.75 -16.19 -13.53
C VAL A 881 9.05 -15.15 -12.69
N PHE A 882 9.15 -13.89 -13.10
CA PHE A 882 8.45 -12.77 -12.51
C PHE A 882 7.37 -12.28 -13.48
N THR A 883 6.11 -12.37 -13.09
CA THR A 883 4.99 -12.03 -13.95
C THR A 883 3.73 -11.72 -13.14
N GLN A 884 2.69 -11.25 -13.80
CA GLN A 884 1.38 -11.05 -13.19
C GLN A 884 0.73 -12.40 -12.84
N ASP A 885 0.27 -12.55 -11.58
CA ASP A 885 -0.44 -13.76 -11.16
C ASP A 885 -1.80 -13.90 -11.84
N ARG A 886 -2.11 -15.12 -12.24
CA ARG A 886 -3.38 -15.51 -12.86
C ARG A 886 -3.65 -16.98 -12.68
N VAL A 887 -4.91 -17.34 -12.66
CA VAL A 887 -5.33 -18.75 -12.59
C VAL A 887 -4.74 -19.54 -13.74
N GLY A 888 -4.02 -20.61 -13.44
CA GLY A 888 -3.35 -21.46 -14.42
C GLY A 888 -1.96 -20.97 -14.84
N LEU A 889 -1.40 -19.96 -14.18
CA LEU A 889 -0.04 -19.47 -14.47
C LEU A 889 1.00 -20.60 -14.28
N LEU A 890 0.99 -21.27 -13.14
CA LEU A 890 1.92 -22.35 -12.84
C LEU A 890 1.77 -23.50 -13.86
N PHE A 891 0.54 -23.84 -14.24
CA PHE A 891 0.30 -24.82 -15.31
C PHE A 891 0.92 -24.37 -16.63
N ALA A 892 0.76 -23.10 -17.03
CA ALA A 892 1.33 -22.58 -18.27
C ALA A 892 2.87 -22.64 -18.27
N ILE A 893 3.52 -22.27 -17.16
CA ILE A 893 4.98 -22.34 -17.01
C ILE A 893 5.47 -23.79 -17.10
N THR A 894 4.90 -24.67 -16.29
CA THR A 894 5.34 -26.08 -16.18
C THR A 894 5.06 -26.88 -17.45
N HIS A 895 3.96 -26.55 -18.14
CA HIS A 895 3.65 -27.14 -19.44
C HIS A 895 4.65 -26.71 -20.52
N THR A 896 5.02 -25.43 -20.55
CA THR A 896 6.05 -24.92 -21.48
C THR A 896 7.41 -25.57 -21.22
N LEU A 897 7.82 -25.70 -19.96
CA LEU A 897 9.07 -26.40 -19.59
C LEU A 897 9.03 -27.87 -20.04
N PHE A 898 7.89 -28.51 -19.87
CA PHE A 898 7.70 -29.89 -20.35
C PHE A 898 7.83 -29.99 -21.90
N GLU A 899 7.20 -29.12 -22.67
CA GLU A 899 7.30 -29.08 -24.15
C GLU A 899 8.76 -28.91 -24.61
N LEU A 900 9.57 -28.18 -23.84
CA LEU A 900 10.99 -27.98 -24.12
C LEU A 900 11.89 -29.17 -23.69
N GLY A 901 11.29 -30.21 -23.12
CA GLY A 901 12.00 -31.38 -22.66
C GLY A 901 12.89 -31.12 -21.43
N VAL A 902 12.41 -30.25 -20.55
CA VAL A 902 13.06 -29.88 -19.30
C VAL A 902 12.41 -30.63 -18.13
N LYS A 903 13.23 -31.17 -17.21
CA LYS A 903 12.76 -31.78 -15.95
C LYS A 903 12.78 -30.75 -14.84
N ILE A 904 11.72 -30.71 -14.03
CA ILE A 904 11.61 -29.89 -12.83
C ILE A 904 11.88 -30.76 -11.60
N HIS A 905 12.74 -30.31 -10.69
CA HIS A 905 13.07 -31.01 -9.45
C HIS A 905 12.49 -30.30 -8.22
N ILE A 906 12.55 -28.98 -8.20
CA ILE A 906 12.00 -28.14 -7.14
C ILE A 906 11.27 -26.98 -7.78
N ALA A 907 10.12 -26.63 -7.23
CA ALA A 907 9.41 -25.40 -7.55
C ALA A 907 9.09 -24.65 -6.25
N ARG A 908 9.37 -23.35 -6.24
CA ARG A 908 9.01 -22.43 -5.16
C ARG A 908 8.15 -21.33 -5.74
N ILE A 909 6.95 -21.22 -5.23
CA ILE A 909 5.91 -20.36 -5.77
C ILE A 909 5.60 -19.28 -4.75
N SER A 910 5.78 -18.04 -5.13
CA SER A 910 5.52 -16.90 -4.26
C SER A 910 4.61 -15.91 -4.95
N THR A 911 3.37 -15.81 -4.48
CA THR A 911 2.41 -14.82 -4.96
C THR A 911 2.31 -13.65 -3.99
N ASN A 912 2.54 -12.44 -4.49
CA ASN A 912 2.40 -11.18 -3.76
C ASN A 912 1.32 -10.33 -4.41
N ALA A 913 0.16 -10.24 -3.77
CA ALA A 913 -1.00 -9.54 -4.33
C ALA A 913 -1.35 -10.08 -5.73
N ASP A 914 -1.01 -9.34 -6.81
CA ASP A 914 -1.28 -9.72 -8.19
C ASP A 914 -0.01 -10.14 -8.95
N GLN A 915 1.09 -10.44 -8.24
CA GLN A 915 2.39 -10.79 -8.83
C GLN A 915 2.84 -12.17 -8.41
N ALA A 916 3.37 -12.93 -9.35
CA ALA A 916 4.01 -14.21 -9.12
C ALA A 916 5.52 -14.10 -9.30
N LEU A 917 6.25 -14.61 -8.32
CA LEU A 917 7.68 -14.87 -8.38
C LEU A 917 7.88 -16.37 -8.20
N ASP A 918 8.03 -17.08 -9.30
CA ASP A 918 8.14 -18.53 -9.32
C ASP A 918 9.56 -18.94 -9.66
N VAL A 919 10.16 -19.78 -8.84
CA VAL A 919 11.53 -20.27 -8.98
C VAL A 919 11.51 -21.76 -9.24
N PHE A 920 12.15 -22.21 -10.34
CA PHE A 920 12.22 -23.60 -10.75
C PHE A 920 13.67 -24.05 -10.83
N TYR A 921 13.99 -25.17 -10.16
CA TYR A 921 15.26 -25.90 -10.31
C TYR A 921 15.05 -26.99 -11.34
N ILE A 922 15.77 -26.86 -12.45
CA ILE A 922 15.55 -27.66 -13.67
C ILE A 922 16.81 -28.37 -14.15
N SER A 923 16.61 -29.44 -14.92
CA SER A 923 17.67 -30.12 -15.64
C SER A 923 17.21 -30.49 -17.06
N ASP A 924 18.13 -30.97 -17.88
CA ASP A 924 17.80 -31.61 -19.16
C ASP A 924 17.13 -32.98 -18.94
N ARG A 925 16.82 -33.70 -20.06
CA ARG A 925 16.20 -35.03 -19.99
C ARG A 925 17.10 -36.08 -19.34
N GLU A 926 18.39 -35.91 -19.47
CA GLU A 926 19.43 -36.77 -18.94
C GLU A 926 19.74 -36.49 -17.44
N GLY A 927 19.18 -35.41 -16.88
CA GLY A 927 19.38 -34.99 -15.49
C GLY A 927 20.54 -34.03 -15.28
N ASN A 928 21.15 -33.52 -16.38
CA ASN A 928 22.29 -32.61 -16.29
C ASN A 928 21.84 -31.14 -16.27
N LYS A 929 22.67 -30.30 -15.72
CA LYS A 929 22.53 -28.85 -15.72
C LYS A 929 22.56 -28.32 -17.16
N ILE A 930 21.66 -27.40 -17.51
CA ILE A 930 21.56 -26.82 -18.86
C ILE A 930 22.62 -25.71 -18.97
N THR A 931 23.78 -26.02 -19.55
CA THR A 931 24.90 -25.09 -19.68
C THR A 931 24.98 -24.44 -21.06
N GLU A 932 24.27 -24.95 -22.06
CA GLU A 932 24.22 -24.41 -23.42
C GLU A 932 23.48 -23.08 -23.47
N LEU A 933 24.17 -22.02 -23.85
CA LEU A 933 23.63 -20.65 -23.93
C LEU A 933 22.41 -20.57 -24.87
N GLU A 934 22.43 -21.30 -25.99
CA GLU A 934 21.34 -21.30 -26.96
C GLU A 934 20.05 -21.96 -26.38
N ARG A 935 20.22 -23.04 -25.63
CA ARG A 935 19.10 -23.73 -24.96
C ARG A 935 18.53 -22.90 -23.83
N MET A 936 19.37 -22.20 -23.07
CA MET A 936 18.94 -21.23 -22.04
C MET A 936 18.13 -20.08 -22.67
N ARG A 937 18.61 -19.51 -23.80
CA ARG A 937 17.90 -18.45 -24.54
C ARG A 937 16.56 -18.93 -25.09
N THR A 938 16.52 -20.11 -25.68
CA THR A 938 15.28 -20.72 -26.21
C THR A 938 14.27 -20.94 -25.11
N THR A 939 14.70 -21.46 -23.96
CA THR A 939 13.82 -21.67 -22.79
C THR A 939 13.26 -20.35 -22.28
N LYS A 940 14.11 -19.34 -22.15
CA LYS A 940 13.69 -17.99 -21.75
C LYS A 940 12.69 -17.39 -22.75
N ALA A 941 12.95 -17.46 -24.05
CA ALA A 941 12.10 -16.90 -25.09
C ALA A 941 10.73 -17.58 -25.13
N ALA A 942 10.68 -18.92 -25.06
CA ALA A 942 9.44 -19.66 -25.05
C ALA A 942 8.55 -19.35 -23.83
N LEU A 943 9.15 -19.20 -22.65
CA LEU A 943 8.43 -18.78 -21.45
C LEU A 943 7.87 -17.35 -21.61
N LEU A 944 8.65 -16.40 -22.10
CA LEU A 944 8.21 -15.04 -22.34
C LEU A 944 7.06 -15.00 -23.34
N GLU A 945 7.17 -15.69 -24.48
CA GLU A 945 6.12 -15.76 -25.51
C GLU A 945 4.80 -16.33 -24.93
N ARG A 946 4.90 -17.40 -24.13
CA ARG A 946 3.73 -18.03 -23.51
C ARG A 946 3.06 -17.17 -22.45
N LEU A 947 3.82 -16.42 -21.70
CA LEU A 947 3.33 -15.61 -20.59
C LEU A 947 2.79 -14.26 -21.05
N GLU A 948 3.34 -13.66 -22.11
CA GLU A 948 2.88 -12.40 -22.69
C GLU A 948 1.68 -12.56 -23.65
N GLY A 949 1.48 -13.76 -24.22
CA GLY A 949 0.42 -14.06 -25.20
C GLY A 949 -1.02 -14.00 -24.67
N GLY A 950 -1.25 -13.78 -23.40
CA GLY A 950 -2.57 -13.66 -22.75
C GLY A 950 -3.31 -15.00 -22.56
N PRO A 951 -4.54 -14.99 -21.97
CA PRO A 951 -5.28 -16.22 -21.60
C PRO A 951 -5.68 -17.13 -22.76
N GLN A 952 -5.74 -16.62 -23.97
CA GLN A 952 -6.10 -17.42 -25.16
C GLN A 952 -4.95 -18.30 -25.66
N ALA A 953 -3.71 -18.06 -25.28
CA ALA A 953 -2.56 -18.87 -25.70
C ALA A 953 -2.50 -20.25 -25.02
N VAL A 954 -3.26 -20.46 -23.95
CA VAL A 954 -3.28 -21.72 -23.17
C VAL A 954 -4.11 -22.83 -23.85
N ALA A 955 -5.06 -22.47 -24.72
CA ALA A 955 -6.12 -23.39 -25.20
C ALA A 955 -5.87 -24.05 -26.55
N THR A 956 -4.78 -23.83 -27.28
CA THR A 956 -4.75 -24.13 -28.73
C THR A 956 -3.66 -25.06 -29.26
N ARG A 957 -2.92 -25.78 -28.42
CA ARG A 957 -2.07 -26.87 -28.95
C ARG A 957 -2.37 -28.20 -28.26
N PRO A 958 -2.86 -29.22 -29.00
CA PRO A 958 -2.97 -30.59 -28.48
C PRO A 958 -1.58 -31.17 -28.25
N MET A 959 -1.47 -32.03 -27.23
CA MET A 959 -0.24 -32.74 -26.92
C MET A 959 0.25 -33.54 -28.13
N PRO A 960 1.55 -33.51 -28.48
CA PRO A 960 2.07 -34.38 -29.50
C PRO A 960 1.98 -35.84 -29.06
N GLU A 961 1.34 -36.69 -29.84
CA GLU A 961 1.36 -38.14 -29.66
C GLU A 961 2.80 -38.62 -29.83
N VAL A 962 3.37 -39.21 -28.79
CA VAL A 962 4.66 -39.89 -28.87
C VAL A 962 4.41 -41.24 -29.53
N ASP A 963 4.77 -41.33 -30.80
CA ASP A 963 4.75 -42.57 -31.58
C ASP A 963 5.65 -43.64 -30.93
N GLY A 964 5.00 -44.65 -30.36
CA GLY A 964 5.62 -45.76 -29.64
C GLY A 964 6.16 -46.87 -30.53
N SER A 965 6.66 -46.57 -31.76
CA SER A 965 7.17 -47.60 -32.67
C SER A 965 8.58 -47.33 -33.18
N GLN A 966 9.58 -47.72 -32.39
CA GLN A 966 10.88 -48.15 -32.91
C GLN A 966 11.56 -49.11 -31.92
N ARG A 967 11.07 -50.35 -31.85
CA ARG A 967 11.91 -51.48 -31.48
C ARG A 967 12.54 -52.04 -32.78
N SER A 968 13.75 -51.63 -33.06
CA SER A 968 14.55 -52.34 -34.06
C SER A 968 15.40 -53.40 -33.36
N HIS A 969 15.12 -54.69 -33.70
CA HIS A 969 15.98 -55.82 -33.46
C HIS A 969 17.30 -55.63 -34.19
N PRO A 970 18.44 -56.07 -33.65
CA PRO A 970 19.64 -56.22 -34.43
C PRO A 970 19.58 -57.56 -35.16
N SER A 971 19.63 -57.49 -36.49
CA SER A 971 19.87 -58.66 -37.37
C SER A 971 21.38 -58.80 -37.58
N ASP A 972 21.90 -59.95 -37.20
CA ASP A 972 23.14 -60.55 -37.72
C ASP A 972 23.21 -60.43 -39.24
N HIS A 973 24.36 -60.02 -39.73
CA HIS A 973 25.08 -60.72 -40.85
C HIS A 973 26.54 -60.21 -40.91
N GLY A 974 27.40 -61.16 -40.82
CA GLY A 974 28.80 -61.04 -41.06
C GLY A 974 29.21 -60.80 -42.51
N VAL A 975 30.34 -60.26 -42.68
CA VAL A 975 31.58 -60.64 -43.34
C VAL A 975 32.58 -59.57 -43.09
#